data_98613e7c5d3364cb69333d5e80c80213
#
_entry.id   98613e7c5d3364cb69333d5e80c80213
#
_cell.length_a   1.000
_cell.length_b   1.000
_cell.length_c   1.000
_cell.angle_alpha   90.00
_cell.angle_beta   90.00
_cell.angle_gamma   90.00
#
_symmetry.space_group_name_H-M   'P 1'
#
loop_
_entity.id
_entity.type
_entity.pdbx_description
1 polymer ?
#
loop_
_entity_poly.entity_id
_entity_poly.type
_entity_poly.pdbx_seq_one_letter_code
_entity_poly.pdbx_strand_id
1 'polypeptide(L)'
;MFRRQLPRALLGLILLAVFLGHASGWYRVDLISRLDAIIYDARLRFTAPGGVDERIVILDIDEKSLAEEGRWPWPRDRLAQLVDRVFDPYQARLLAFDVVFAEADRSSGIDTLENLAQESLRHDRQFQQEFERLRPSLDYDARFARALAERPVVLGYYLGNSGQTSGALPEAVLPAGSFGQRPVAVTQWESYGGNLPELQAVAASAGYFNPLVDFDGIFRRVPLLASYRGDYYEALALAVVRALNDYPPIFPGFAEGSDDYGGLEWLDLPGDENTLRLPVDGNVAALIPYRGPQGSFPYVSASDLLHGRLPPDALAGRIVLVGTSAPGLVDLRATPFAAAYPGVEAHANLIAGMLDGALKHKPEYALGVDLVGLCLAGFIMIFLVPRLSAWRASLLSAALFIALAGSNLAFWRWGNLAMPLAGTLFFILSLYAINMSWGYFFESRSKRQLTHLFGQYVPPDLVEQMSRDPEHYSMAGRRAELSVLFSDIRGFPAISGRLPPEELAALMNLYLGAMTTLIGGERGTLDKYIGDAIMAFWGAPVADAEHAHHAVRAALAMQARLPELNAELARRGWPALAIGIGINSGQMTVGDMGSPLRQSYTVMGDAVNLASRLEGVTKQYGIGIVIGEATRDLLQDRFLLREIDCIRVKGRQEPLRIYEPLTHMERASSEERQLCADWHDFLASYRQQQWEEARKRLAAMAGQLPDGLLQRYQHRLAQYAATPPAEDWDGVTDLAEK
;
A
#
# COMPACT_ATOMS: atom_id res chain seq x y z
N MET A 1 8.61 20.95 -8.48
CA MET A 1 8.15 19.89 -7.57
C MET A 1 6.62 19.81 -7.43
N PHE A 2 5.90 20.91 -7.22
CA PHE A 2 4.43 20.94 -7.04
C PHE A 2 3.63 20.40 -8.24
N ARG A 3 3.97 20.77 -9.48
CA ARG A 3 3.22 20.37 -10.69
C ARG A 3 3.25 18.86 -10.99
N ARG A 4 4.29 18.13 -10.58
CA ARG A 4 4.39 16.67 -10.82
C ARG A 4 3.61 15.84 -9.79
N GLN A 5 3.36 16.38 -8.59
CA GLN A 5 2.60 15.68 -7.55
C GLN A 5 1.09 15.93 -7.63
N LEU A 6 0.66 16.97 -8.36
CA LEU A 6 -0.75 17.36 -8.48
C LEU A 6 -1.64 16.23 -9.06
N PRO A 7 -1.29 15.54 -10.17
CA PRO A 7 -2.14 14.45 -10.68
C PRO A 7 -2.24 13.27 -9.72
N ARG A 8 -1.15 12.97 -9.01
CA ARG A 8 -1.10 11.90 -7.99
C ARG A 8 -1.99 12.22 -6.80
N ALA A 9 -1.92 13.46 -6.29
CA ALA A 9 -2.77 13.92 -5.20
C ALA A 9 -4.25 13.95 -5.61
N LEU A 10 -4.54 14.38 -6.84
CA LEU A 10 -5.90 14.45 -7.38
C LEU A 10 -6.52 13.05 -7.50
N LEU A 11 -5.76 12.06 -7.97
CA LEU A 11 -6.18 10.67 -8.00
C LEU A 11 -6.45 10.13 -6.59
N GLY A 12 -5.59 10.45 -5.62
CA GLY A 12 -5.78 10.08 -4.22
C GLY A 12 -7.03 10.71 -3.60
N LEU A 13 -7.31 11.97 -3.89
CA LEU A 13 -8.52 12.67 -3.43
C LEU A 13 -9.80 12.09 -4.05
N ILE A 14 -9.77 11.75 -5.34
CA ILE A 14 -10.90 11.06 -5.99
C ILE A 14 -11.16 9.72 -5.31
N LEU A 15 -10.11 8.95 -5.06
CA LEU A 15 -10.25 7.66 -4.37
C LEU A 15 -10.79 7.85 -2.95
N LEU A 16 -10.29 8.84 -2.20
CA LEU A 16 -10.82 9.18 -0.87
C LEU A 16 -12.31 9.51 -0.93
N ALA A 17 -12.75 10.33 -1.90
CA ALA A 17 -14.16 10.67 -2.08
C ALA A 17 -15.02 9.43 -2.36
N VAL A 18 -14.52 8.47 -3.12
CA VAL A 18 -15.19 7.18 -3.37
C VAL A 18 -15.37 6.40 -2.06
N PHE A 19 -14.34 6.28 -1.25
CA PHE A 19 -14.46 5.55 0.03
C PHE A 19 -15.32 6.29 1.06
N LEU A 20 -15.24 7.62 1.11
CA LEU A 20 -16.12 8.43 1.97
C LEU A 20 -17.60 8.30 1.55
N GLY A 21 -17.89 8.27 0.25
CA GLY A 21 -19.25 8.06 -0.26
C GLY A 21 -19.79 6.68 0.10
N HIS A 22 -18.96 5.64 0.08
CA HIS A 22 -19.35 4.32 0.57
C HIS A 22 -19.56 4.31 2.09
N ALA A 23 -18.63 4.85 2.87
CA ALA A 23 -18.71 4.89 4.32
C ALA A 23 -19.93 5.70 4.82
N SER A 24 -20.26 6.82 4.15
CA SER A 24 -21.45 7.63 4.47
C SER A 24 -22.78 7.00 4.04
N GLY A 25 -22.76 5.87 3.34
CA GLY A 25 -23.96 5.18 2.88
C GLY A 25 -24.59 5.78 1.60
N TRP A 26 -23.97 6.76 0.96
CA TRP A 26 -24.46 7.35 -0.29
C TRP A 26 -24.61 6.32 -1.41
N TYR A 27 -23.69 5.38 -1.46
CA TYR A 27 -23.78 4.18 -2.29
C TYR A 27 -23.02 3.03 -1.63
N ARG A 28 -23.39 1.81 -1.98
CA ARG A 28 -22.79 0.62 -1.42
C ARG A 28 -21.83 -0.03 -2.39
N VAL A 29 -20.60 -0.30 -1.93
CA VAL A 29 -19.62 -1.11 -2.68
C VAL A 29 -19.64 -2.51 -2.06
N ASP A 30 -20.26 -3.47 -2.76
CA ASP A 30 -20.47 -4.83 -2.23
C ASP A 30 -19.17 -5.53 -1.81
N LEU A 31 -18.08 -5.28 -2.53
CA LEU A 31 -16.77 -5.83 -2.17
C LEU A 31 -16.33 -5.39 -0.77
N ILE A 32 -16.47 -4.10 -0.45
CA ILE A 32 -16.09 -3.57 0.87
C ILE A 32 -17.00 -4.15 1.95
N SER A 33 -18.30 -4.18 1.70
CA SER A 33 -19.27 -4.76 2.64
C SER A 33 -19.01 -6.25 2.92
N ARG A 34 -18.65 -7.02 1.90
CA ARG A 34 -18.26 -8.43 2.04
C ARG A 34 -16.96 -8.59 2.83
N LEU A 35 -15.97 -7.72 2.58
CA LEU A 35 -14.72 -7.74 3.35
C LEU A 35 -14.96 -7.39 4.82
N ASP A 36 -15.84 -6.41 5.14
CA ASP A 36 -16.22 -6.11 6.52
C ASP A 36 -16.89 -7.30 7.20
N ALA A 37 -17.79 -8.00 6.50
CA ALA A 37 -18.43 -9.21 7.00
C ALA A 37 -17.41 -10.33 7.27
N ILE A 38 -16.45 -10.54 6.37
CA ILE A 38 -15.36 -11.52 6.55
C ILE A 38 -14.48 -11.15 7.76
N ILE A 39 -14.13 -9.87 7.91
CA ILE A 39 -13.36 -9.38 9.07
C ILE A 39 -14.14 -9.56 10.37
N TYR A 40 -15.45 -9.27 10.36
CA TYR A 40 -16.32 -9.52 11.50
C TYR A 40 -16.30 -11.00 11.90
N ASP A 41 -16.54 -11.90 10.95
CA ASP A 41 -16.56 -13.36 11.19
C ASP A 41 -15.19 -13.86 11.69
N ALA A 42 -14.10 -13.35 11.11
CA ALA A 42 -12.76 -13.72 11.54
C ALA A 42 -12.48 -13.27 12.99
N ARG A 43 -12.85 -12.03 13.35
CA ARG A 43 -12.72 -11.52 14.73
C ARG A 43 -13.55 -12.38 15.70
N LEU A 44 -14.79 -12.69 15.34
CA LEU A 44 -15.69 -13.49 16.16
C LEU A 44 -15.10 -14.88 16.41
N ARG A 45 -14.64 -15.58 15.34
CA ARG A 45 -13.99 -16.89 15.45
C ARG A 45 -12.72 -16.86 16.31
N PHE A 46 -11.89 -15.83 16.11
CA PHE A 46 -10.62 -15.71 16.82
C PHE A 46 -10.77 -15.37 18.30
N THR A 47 -11.85 -14.66 18.66
CA THR A 47 -12.10 -14.19 20.04
C THR A 47 -13.21 -14.96 20.74
N ALA A 48 -13.77 -15.99 20.11
CA ALA A 48 -14.81 -16.82 20.71
C ALA A 48 -14.27 -17.47 22.01
N PRO A 49 -15.06 -17.44 23.08
CA PRO A 49 -14.63 -17.99 24.39
C PRO A 49 -14.38 -19.49 24.33
N GLY A 50 -15.07 -20.21 23.44
CA GLY A 50 -15.01 -21.67 23.38
C GLY A 50 -15.64 -22.34 24.59
N GLY A 51 -15.47 -23.67 24.67
CA GLY A 51 -16.00 -24.48 25.76
C GLY A 51 -17.53 -24.59 25.72
N VAL A 52 -18.06 -25.36 26.69
CA VAL A 52 -19.49 -25.64 26.81
C VAL A 52 -20.08 -24.76 27.92
N ASP A 53 -21.20 -24.10 27.64
CA ASP A 53 -21.96 -23.34 28.63
C ASP A 53 -23.07 -24.22 29.21
N GLU A 54 -22.88 -24.65 30.43
CA GLU A 54 -23.81 -25.60 31.09
C GLU A 54 -25.09 -24.95 31.64
N ARG A 55 -25.19 -23.59 31.62
CA ARG A 55 -26.38 -22.89 32.12
C ARG A 55 -27.62 -23.09 31.23
N ILE A 56 -27.37 -23.39 29.93
CA ILE A 56 -28.38 -23.58 28.91
C ILE A 56 -28.24 -24.99 28.34
N VAL A 57 -29.32 -25.75 28.30
CA VAL A 57 -29.38 -27.13 27.77
C VAL A 57 -30.33 -27.14 26.57
N ILE A 58 -29.89 -27.70 25.46
CA ILE A 58 -30.73 -27.94 24.30
C ILE A 58 -31.39 -29.30 24.46
N LEU A 59 -32.72 -29.29 24.64
CA LEU A 59 -33.54 -30.49 24.63
C LEU A 59 -33.90 -30.78 23.19
N ASP A 60 -33.20 -31.74 22.63
CA ASP A 60 -33.14 -31.99 21.20
C ASP A 60 -34.14 -33.03 20.74
N ILE A 61 -34.98 -32.67 19.79
CA ILE A 61 -35.82 -33.62 19.03
C ILE A 61 -34.90 -34.19 17.93
N ASP A 62 -34.03 -35.10 18.31
CA ASP A 62 -33.03 -35.75 17.49
C ASP A 62 -33.58 -37.01 16.75
N GLU A 63 -32.74 -37.63 15.91
CA GLU A 63 -33.12 -38.87 15.21
C GLU A 63 -33.53 -39.99 16.16
N LYS A 64 -32.86 -40.09 17.33
CA LYS A 64 -33.21 -41.07 18.37
C LYS A 64 -34.61 -40.83 18.92
N SER A 65 -34.92 -39.58 19.18
CA SER A 65 -36.25 -39.17 19.64
C SER A 65 -37.35 -39.48 18.61
N LEU A 66 -37.07 -39.25 17.32
CA LEU A 66 -38.03 -39.61 16.25
C LEU A 66 -38.17 -41.12 16.08
N ALA A 67 -37.14 -41.92 16.32
CA ALA A 67 -37.18 -43.35 16.21
C ALA A 67 -37.98 -43.98 17.38
N GLU A 68 -37.87 -43.42 18.58
CA GLU A 68 -38.52 -43.95 19.79
C GLU A 68 -39.95 -43.44 19.99
N GLU A 69 -40.20 -42.12 19.74
CA GLU A 69 -41.49 -41.47 19.99
C GLU A 69 -42.38 -41.29 18.74
N GLY A 70 -41.81 -41.58 17.57
CA GLY A 70 -42.49 -41.42 16.30
C GLY A 70 -42.24 -40.09 15.63
N ARG A 71 -42.96 -39.89 14.51
CA ARG A 71 -42.79 -38.73 13.63
C ARG A 71 -43.23 -37.43 14.30
N TRP A 72 -42.44 -36.39 14.21
CA TRP A 72 -42.80 -35.01 14.57
C TRP A 72 -43.82 -34.41 13.60
N PRO A 73 -44.81 -33.58 14.04
CA PRO A 73 -45.01 -33.13 15.43
C PRO A 73 -45.63 -34.24 16.33
N TRP A 74 -45.15 -34.31 17.55
CA TRP A 74 -45.68 -35.27 18.53
C TRP A 74 -47.06 -34.84 19.06
N PRO A 75 -47.90 -35.78 19.50
CA PRO A 75 -49.13 -35.51 20.20
C PRO A 75 -48.89 -34.62 21.44
N ARG A 76 -49.83 -33.70 21.69
CA ARG A 76 -49.75 -32.73 22.80
C ARG A 76 -49.66 -33.41 24.17
N ASP A 77 -50.21 -34.61 24.33
CA ASP A 77 -50.08 -35.40 25.57
C ASP A 77 -48.61 -35.81 25.82
N ARG A 78 -47.81 -36.07 24.78
CA ARG A 78 -46.38 -36.32 24.90
C ARG A 78 -45.61 -35.08 25.27
N LEU A 79 -45.98 -33.96 24.69
CA LEU A 79 -45.42 -32.65 25.05
C LEU A 79 -45.76 -32.24 26.48
N ALA A 80 -46.99 -32.54 26.93
CA ALA A 80 -47.37 -32.36 28.34
C ALA A 80 -46.49 -33.16 29.29
N GLN A 81 -46.25 -34.44 28.97
CA GLN A 81 -45.34 -35.30 29.74
C GLN A 81 -43.88 -34.76 29.73
N LEU A 82 -43.43 -34.21 28.60
CA LEU A 82 -42.12 -33.60 28.50
C LEU A 82 -41.99 -32.40 29.46
N VAL A 83 -42.98 -31.50 29.46
CA VAL A 83 -43.05 -30.35 30.38
C VAL A 83 -43.07 -30.81 31.84
N ASP A 84 -43.94 -31.77 32.17
CA ASP A 84 -44.02 -32.32 33.51
C ASP A 84 -42.64 -32.83 33.97
N ARG A 85 -41.95 -33.60 33.15
CA ARG A 85 -40.61 -34.13 33.49
C ARG A 85 -39.54 -33.08 33.65
N VAL A 86 -39.54 -32.04 32.79
CA VAL A 86 -38.57 -30.95 32.87
C VAL A 86 -38.62 -30.24 34.22
N PHE A 87 -39.83 -30.06 34.79
CA PHE A 87 -39.97 -29.30 36.04
C PHE A 87 -40.02 -30.18 37.27
N ASP A 88 -40.79 -31.29 37.25
CA ASP A 88 -41.03 -32.05 38.45
C ASP A 88 -39.82 -32.92 38.87
N PRO A 89 -39.27 -33.86 38.07
CA PRO A 89 -38.11 -34.60 38.55
C PRO A 89 -36.79 -33.85 38.30
N TYR A 90 -36.69 -33.03 37.21
CA TYR A 90 -35.39 -32.43 36.80
C TYR A 90 -35.22 -30.97 37.21
N GLN A 91 -36.25 -30.30 37.75
CA GLN A 91 -36.16 -28.98 38.37
C GLN A 91 -35.50 -27.89 37.52
N ALA A 92 -35.81 -27.86 36.21
CA ALA A 92 -35.31 -26.81 35.33
C ALA A 92 -35.79 -25.44 35.82
N ARG A 93 -34.96 -24.39 35.58
CA ARG A 93 -35.29 -23.02 35.93
C ARG A 93 -36.32 -22.42 34.98
N LEU A 94 -36.24 -22.75 33.69
CA LEU A 94 -37.10 -22.23 32.65
C LEU A 94 -37.09 -23.17 31.45
N LEU A 95 -38.22 -23.32 30.76
CA LEU A 95 -38.35 -24.03 29.51
C LEU A 95 -38.80 -23.07 28.40
N ALA A 96 -38.13 -23.10 27.25
CA ALA A 96 -38.57 -22.35 26.06
C ALA A 96 -38.68 -23.30 24.85
N PHE A 97 -39.69 -23.05 24.03
CA PHE A 97 -39.92 -23.81 22.81
C PHE A 97 -39.56 -22.98 21.57
N ASP A 98 -38.57 -23.44 20.80
CA ASP A 98 -38.29 -22.94 19.45
C ASP A 98 -39.21 -23.64 18.43
N VAL A 99 -40.50 -23.65 18.76
CA VAL A 99 -41.58 -24.32 18.02
C VAL A 99 -42.89 -23.54 18.22
N VAL A 100 -43.73 -23.51 17.20
CA VAL A 100 -45.07 -22.94 17.26
C VAL A 100 -46.16 -24.03 17.31
N PHE A 101 -47.18 -23.81 18.08
CA PHE A 101 -48.31 -24.71 18.23
C PHE A 101 -49.58 -24.04 17.66
N ALA A 102 -49.63 -23.83 16.34
CA ALA A 102 -50.67 -23.06 15.65
C ALA A 102 -51.95 -23.87 15.32
N GLU A 103 -51.85 -25.20 15.33
CA GLU A 103 -52.95 -26.08 14.95
C GLU A 103 -53.34 -26.99 16.10
N ALA A 104 -54.64 -27.32 16.22
CA ALA A 104 -55.18 -28.21 17.21
C ALA A 104 -54.69 -29.65 16.98
N ASP A 105 -54.44 -30.37 18.08
CA ASP A 105 -54.02 -31.79 18.06
C ASP A 105 -55.20 -32.71 17.76
N ARG A 106 -55.19 -33.30 16.58
CA ARG A 106 -56.23 -34.28 16.16
C ARG A 106 -55.79 -35.74 16.33
N SER A 107 -54.65 -36.00 16.91
CA SER A 107 -54.07 -37.36 17.04
C SER A 107 -54.84 -38.25 18.00
N SER A 108 -55.55 -37.68 18.98
CA SER A 108 -56.34 -38.43 19.96
C SER A 108 -57.63 -39.04 19.36
N GLY A 109 -58.07 -38.56 18.19
CA GLY A 109 -59.31 -38.95 17.61
C GLY A 109 -60.57 -38.29 18.24
N ILE A 110 -60.35 -37.28 19.10
CA ILE A 110 -61.46 -36.59 19.80
C ILE A 110 -62.46 -36.00 18.81
N ASP A 111 -62.01 -35.37 17.71
CA ASP A 111 -62.88 -34.82 16.66
C ASP A 111 -63.82 -35.89 16.08
N THR A 112 -63.32 -37.08 15.88
CA THR A 112 -64.11 -38.21 15.33
C THR A 112 -65.20 -38.62 16.32
N LEU A 113 -64.81 -38.70 17.60
CA LEU A 113 -65.76 -39.05 18.67
C LEU A 113 -66.78 -37.94 18.90
N GLU A 114 -66.43 -36.69 18.82
CA GLU A 114 -67.31 -35.55 18.90
C GLU A 114 -68.32 -35.52 17.70
N ASN A 115 -67.85 -35.75 16.50
CA ASN A 115 -68.72 -35.89 15.32
C ASN A 115 -69.71 -37.03 15.51
N LEU A 116 -69.28 -38.20 15.98
CA LEU A 116 -70.17 -39.30 16.30
C LEU A 116 -71.20 -38.91 17.39
N ALA A 117 -70.75 -38.23 18.42
CA ALA A 117 -71.61 -37.77 19.53
C ALA A 117 -72.66 -36.76 19.05
N GLN A 118 -72.34 -35.92 18.08
CA GLN A 118 -73.23 -34.90 17.56
C GLN A 118 -74.17 -35.42 16.46
N GLU A 119 -73.76 -36.40 15.69
CA GLU A 119 -74.47 -36.91 14.55
C GLU A 119 -75.15 -38.30 14.82
N SER A 120 -74.40 -39.39 14.57
CA SER A 120 -74.97 -40.76 14.51
C SER A 120 -75.27 -41.36 15.87
N LEU A 121 -74.53 -40.99 16.95
CA LEU A 121 -74.69 -41.47 18.29
C LEU A 121 -75.27 -40.42 19.26
N ARG A 122 -75.90 -39.41 18.75
CA ARG A 122 -76.51 -38.29 19.49
C ARG A 122 -77.51 -38.71 20.56
N HIS A 123 -78.25 -39.76 20.29
CA HIS A 123 -79.32 -40.27 21.16
C HIS A 123 -78.86 -41.47 22.00
N ASP A 124 -77.65 -41.99 21.82
CA ASP A 124 -77.11 -43.07 22.62
C ASP A 124 -76.57 -42.56 23.95
N ARG A 125 -77.37 -42.75 25.01
CA ARG A 125 -77.03 -42.25 26.37
C ARG A 125 -75.77 -42.89 26.92
N GLN A 126 -75.50 -44.18 26.60
CA GLN A 126 -74.34 -44.87 27.10
C GLN A 126 -73.07 -44.32 26.44
N PHE A 127 -73.07 -44.15 25.10
CA PHE A 127 -71.98 -43.51 24.41
C PHE A 127 -71.72 -42.09 24.89
N GLN A 128 -72.76 -41.26 25.09
CA GLN A 128 -72.62 -39.89 25.60
C GLN A 128 -71.96 -39.85 26.98
N GLN A 129 -72.38 -40.72 27.89
CA GLN A 129 -71.78 -40.81 29.23
C GLN A 129 -70.33 -41.25 29.19
N GLU A 130 -69.98 -42.25 28.39
CA GLU A 130 -68.56 -42.71 28.24
C GLU A 130 -67.72 -41.69 27.54
N PHE A 131 -68.21 -41.03 26.52
CA PHE A 131 -67.50 -39.96 25.82
C PHE A 131 -67.18 -38.78 26.76
N GLU A 132 -68.17 -38.26 27.51
CA GLU A 132 -67.94 -37.20 28.48
C GLU A 132 -66.94 -37.59 29.57
N ARG A 133 -66.89 -38.87 29.96
CA ARG A 133 -65.90 -39.41 30.89
C ARG A 133 -64.51 -39.43 30.29
N LEU A 134 -64.36 -39.79 29.02
CA LEU A 134 -63.10 -39.92 28.33
C LEU A 134 -62.57 -38.60 27.78
N ARG A 135 -63.48 -37.66 27.46
CA ARG A 135 -63.18 -36.36 26.84
C ARG A 135 -62.02 -35.62 27.48
N PRO A 136 -61.90 -35.48 28.83
CA PRO A 136 -60.78 -34.81 29.48
C PRO A 136 -59.41 -35.48 29.26
N SER A 137 -59.42 -36.80 28.99
CA SER A 137 -58.20 -37.60 28.71
C SER A 137 -57.80 -37.57 27.23
N LEU A 138 -58.74 -37.30 26.33
CA LEU A 138 -58.56 -37.25 24.88
C LEU A 138 -58.32 -35.81 24.35
N ASP A 139 -58.60 -34.81 25.16
CA ASP A 139 -58.28 -33.43 24.86
C ASP A 139 -56.80 -33.17 25.20
N TYR A 140 -55.97 -33.44 24.21
CA TYR A 140 -54.52 -33.33 24.37
C TYR A 140 -54.03 -31.88 24.43
N ASP A 141 -54.69 -30.91 23.74
CA ASP A 141 -54.39 -29.48 23.82
C ASP A 141 -54.68 -28.96 25.22
N ALA A 142 -55.84 -29.26 25.81
CA ALA A 142 -56.17 -28.88 27.20
C ALA A 142 -55.25 -29.55 28.22
N ARG A 143 -54.75 -30.77 27.96
CA ARG A 143 -53.77 -31.43 28.81
C ARG A 143 -52.41 -30.73 28.74
N PHE A 144 -51.99 -30.30 27.57
CA PHE A 144 -50.74 -29.55 27.39
C PHE A 144 -50.85 -28.16 28.01
N ALA A 145 -51.99 -27.47 27.82
CA ALA A 145 -52.28 -26.18 28.49
C ALA A 145 -52.14 -26.29 30.02
N ARG A 146 -52.67 -27.37 30.63
CA ARG A 146 -52.53 -27.60 32.08
C ARG A 146 -51.09 -27.85 32.49
N ALA A 147 -50.29 -28.53 31.66
CA ALA A 147 -48.88 -28.74 31.96
C ALA A 147 -48.05 -27.42 31.85
N LEU A 148 -48.47 -26.49 31.03
CA LEU A 148 -47.83 -25.14 30.89
C LEU A 148 -48.20 -24.22 32.04
N ALA A 149 -49.45 -24.36 32.60
CA ALA A 149 -49.97 -23.43 33.59
C ALA A 149 -49.07 -23.33 34.83
N GLU A 150 -48.90 -22.11 35.35
CA GLU A 150 -48.11 -21.80 36.56
C GLU A 150 -46.62 -22.23 36.50
N ARG A 151 -46.10 -22.55 35.31
CA ARG A 151 -44.70 -22.87 35.09
C ARG A 151 -43.98 -21.82 34.22
N PRO A 152 -42.68 -21.61 34.44
CA PRO A 152 -41.92 -20.63 33.62
C PRO A 152 -41.65 -21.20 32.23
N VAL A 153 -42.67 -21.21 31.38
CA VAL A 153 -42.59 -21.69 29.99
C VAL A 153 -42.76 -20.52 29.02
N VAL A 154 -41.83 -20.39 28.07
CA VAL A 154 -41.88 -19.42 26.97
C VAL A 154 -42.15 -20.16 25.66
N LEU A 155 -43.24 -19.78 24.98
CA LEU A 155 -43.61 -20.37 23.70
C LEU A 155 -42.98 -19.61 22.52
N GLY A 156 -42.61 -20.34 21.46
CA GLY A 156 -42.19 -19.75 20.21
C GLY A 156 -43.37 -19.41 19.29
N TYR A 157 -43.24 -18.41 18.45
CA TYR A 157 -44.13 -18.12 17.33
C TYR A 157 -43.35 -17.48 16.18
N TYR A 158 -43.96 -17.33 14.99
CA TYR A 158 -43.33 -16.65 13.89
C TYR A 158 -44.14 -15.48 13.36
N LEU A 159 -43.46 -14.50 12.80
CA LEU A 159 -44.06 -13.38 12.08
C LEU A 159 -43.83 -13.60 10.55
N GLY A 160 -44.71 -13.09 9.70
CA GLY A 160 -44.65 -13.35 8.27
C GLY A 160 -45.25 -12.24 7.42
N ASN A 161 -45.14 -12.38 6.10
CA ASN A 161 -45.69 -11.47 5.10
C ASN A 161 -46.71 -12.15 4.16
N SER A 162 -47.25 -13.31 4.59
CA SER A 162 -48.20 -14.08 3.75
C SER A 162 -49.63 -13.51 3.76
N GLY A 163 -49.90 -12.54 4.60
CA GLY A 163 -51.26 -11.98 4.82
C GLY A 163 -52.21 -12.89 5.58
N GLN A 164 -51.82 -14.14 5.89
CA GLN A 164 -52.63 -15.09 6.68
C GLN A 164 -52.16 -15.08 8.14
N THR A 165 -53.10 -15.00 9.07
CA THR A 165 -52.83 -15.09 10.50
C THR A 165 -53.47 -16.36 11.07
N SER A 166 -52.79 -17.05 11.97
CA SER A 166 -53.30 -18.23 12.69
C SER A 166 -52.91 -18.14 14.17
N GLY A 167 -53.75 -18.72 15.03
CA GLY A 167 -53.51 -18.73 16.47
C GLY A 167 -53.68 -17.35 17.13
N ALA A 168 -53.07 -17.17 18.29
CA ALA A 168 -53.06 -15.93 19.09
C ALA A 168 -51.64 -15.43 19.30
N LEU A 169 -51.44 -14.11 19.32
CA LEU A 169 -50.20 -13.46 19.73
C LEU A 169 -50.21 -13.25 21.27
N PRO A 170 -49.02 -13.17 21.90
CA PRO A 170 -48.89 -12.66 23.26
C PRO A 170 -49.27 -11.17 23.32
N GLU A 171 -49.39 -10.62 24.54
CA GLU A 171 -49.47 -9.15 24.70
C GLU A 171 -48.23 -8.47 24.13
N ALA A 172 -48.42 -7.33 23.47
CA ALA A 172 -47.34 -6.52 22.96
C ALA A 172 -46.47 -5.99 24.11
N VAL A 173 -45.18 -6.09 24.01
CA VAL A 173 -44.25 -5.63 25.06
C VAL A 173 -44.09 -4.11 25.08
N LEU A 174 -44.35 -3.45 23.94
CA LEU A 174 -44.41 -2.01 23.79
C LEU A 174 -45.59 -1.65 22.86
N PRO A 175 -46.44 -0.70 23.25
CA PRO A 175 -47.55 -0.26 22.39
C PRO A 175 -47.07 0.61 21.24
N ALA A 176 -47.93 0.80 20.25
CA ALA A 176 -47.70 1.72 19.14
C ALA A 176 -47.32 3.12 19.65
N GLY A 177 -46.30 3.70 19.00
CA GLY A 177 -45.79 5.04 19.37
C GLY A 177 -44.81 5.09 20.54
N SER A 178 -44.37 3.96 21.09
CA SER A 178 -43.38 3.91 22.19
C SER A 178 -42.04 4.57 21.87
N PHE A 179 -41.69 4.73 20.59
CA PHE A 179 -40.48 5.43 20.16
C PHE A 179 -40.72 6.93 19.86
N GLY A 180 -41.93 7.45 20.10
CA GLY A 180 -42.27 8.85 19.80
C GLY A 180 -42.23 9.15 18.30
N GLN A 181 -41.63 10.29 17.92
CA GLN A 181 -41.43 10.67 16.51
C GLN A 181 -40.05 10.26 15.97
N ARG A 182 -39.26 9.55 16.75
CA ARG A 182 -37.91 9.15 16.35
C ARG A 182 -37.95 8.05 15.28
N PRO A 183 -37.16 8.14 14.21
CA PRO A 183 -37.13 7.14 13.14
C PRO A 183 -36.38 5.89 13.60
N VAL A 184 -37.11 4.91 14.14
CA VAL A 184 -36.55 3.58 14.47
C VAL A 184 -36.96 2.60 13.39
N ALA A 185 -35.96 1.98 12.74
CA ALA A 185 -36.21 1.04 11.64
C ALA A 185 -36.49 -0.38 12.15
N VAL A 186 -37.59 -0.52 12.90
CA VAL A 186 -38.05 -1.84 13.37
C VAL A 186 -38.57 -2.64 12.19
N THR A 187 -38.21 -3.94 12.13
CA THR A 187 -38.71 -4.87 11.10
C THR A 187 -40.24 -4.98 11.25
N GLN A 188 -40.98 -4.63 10.19
CA GLN A 188 -42.45 -4.69 10.14
C GLN A 188 -42.93 -5.98 9.49
N TRP A 189 -43.98 -6.56 10.03
CA TRP A 189 -44.59 -7.79 9.52
C TRP A 189 -46.10 -7.59 9.31
N GLU A 190 -46.65 -8.31 8.36
CA GLU A 190 -48.07 -8.17 7.95
C GLU A 190 -48.93 -9.33 8.46
N SER A 191 -48.33 -10.41 8.96
CA SER A 191 -49.01 -11.62 9.41
C SER A 191 -48.22 -12.34 10.50
N TYR A 192 -48.85 -13.35 11.11
CA TYR A 192 -48.21 -14.21 12.11
C TYR A 192 -48.78 -15.60 12.11
N GLY A 193 -47.98 -16.58 12.59
CA GLY A 193 -48.46 -17.86 13.08
C GLY A 193 -48.17 -17.95 14.57
N GLY A 194 -49.19 -17.71 15.34
CA GLY A 194 -49.17 -17.75 16.81
C GLY A 194 -49.61 -19.12 17.34
N ASN A 195 -49.55 -19.28 18.66
CA ASN A 195 -49.99 -20.49 19.32
C ASN A 195 -51.51 -20.55 19.43
N LEU A 196 -52.08 -21.74 19.68
CA LEU A 196 -53.47 -21.88 20.02
C LEU A 196 -53.85 -20.94 21.17
N PRO A 197 -55.01 -20.26 21.13
CA PRO A 197 -55.39 -19.27 22.15
C PRO A 197 -55.35 -19.83 23.59
N GLU A 198 -55.72 -21.07 23.78
CA GLU A 198 -55.71 -21.75 25.07
C GLU A 198 -54.27 -22.00 25.60
N LEU A 199 -53.32 -22.30 24.72
CA LEU A 199 -51.90 -22.47 25.09
C LEU A 199 -51.26 -21.09 25.37
N GLN A 200 -51.57 -20.09 24.51
CA GLN A 200 -51.02 -18.74 24.67
C GLN A 200 -51.52 -18.08 25.95
N ALA A 201 -52.79 -18.32 26.35
CA ALA A 201 -53.38 -17.72 27.55
C ALA A 201 -52.76 -18.22 28.87
N VAL A 202 -52.18 -19.42 28.90
CA VAL A 202 -51.59 -20.03 30.10
C VAL A 202 -50.06 -20.03 30.11
N ALA A 203 -49.42 -19.78 28.96
CA ALA A 203 -47.97 -19.68 28.88
C ALA A 203 -47.52 -18.40 29.62
N ALA A 204 -46.39 -18.49 30.30
CA ALA A 204 -45.80 -17.39 31.03
C ALA A 204 -45.42 -16.21 30.12
N SER A 205 -44.90 -16.49 28.91
CA SER A 205 -44.60 -15.54 27.85
C SER A 205 -44.49 -16.24 26.51
N ALA A 206 -44.35 -15.47 25.44
CA ALA A 206 -43.95 -16.00 24.12
C ALA A 206 -43.08 -14.99 23.35
N GLY A 207 -42.19 -15.53 22.49
CA GLY A 207 -41.33 -14.69 21.67
C GLY A 207 -41.21 -15.25 20.25
N TYR A 208 -41.03 -14.36 19.28
CA TYR A 208 -40.84 -14.79 17.90
C TYR A 208 -39.40 -15.27 17.65
N PHE A 209 -39.25 -16.24 16.74
CA PHE A 209 -37.95 -16.83 16.40
C PHE A 209 -37.45 -16.51 14.96
N ASN A 210 -38.05 -15.51 14.31
CA ASN A 210 -37.64 -15.13 12.95
C ASN A 210 -36.20 -14.67 12.87
N PRO A 211 -35.38 -15.26 11.97
CA PRO A 211 -34.02 -14.80 11.76
C PRO A 211 -33.97 -13.52 10.93
N LEU A 212 -32.94 -12.69 11.15
CA LEU A 212 -32.54 -11.64 10.23
C LEU A 212 -31.26 -12.06 9.56
N VAL A 213 -31.38 -12.46 8.30
CA VAL A 213 -30.22 -12.92 7.50
C VAL A 213 -29.56 -11.73 6.85
N ASP A 214 -28.24 -11.63 6.95
CA ASP A 214 -27.47 -10.58 6.31
C ASP A 214 -27.46 -10.76 4.77
N PHE A 215 -26.99 -9.72 4.05
CA PHE A 215 -26.96 -9.69 2.57
C PHE A 215 -26.14 -10.81 1.91
N ASP A 216 -25.23 -11.43 2.67
CA ASP A 216 -24.39 -12.56 2.23
C ASP A 216 -24.95 -13.95 2.62
N GLY A 217 -26.17 -13.98 3.19
CA GLY A 217 -26.83 -15.19 3.60
C GLY A 217 -26.42 -15.72 4.97
N ILE A 218 -25.55 -15.01 5.70
CA ILE A 218 -25.05 -15.43 7.01
C ILE A 218 -25.94 -14.85 8.14
N PHE A 219 -26.26 -15.69 9.13
CA PHE A 219 -27.05 -15.32 10.29
C PHE A 219 -26.13 -14.81 11.41
N ARG A 220 -26.09 -13.47 11.57
CA ARG A 220 -25.22 -12.80 12.56
C ARG A 220 -26.00 -12.05 13.62
N ARG A 221 -27.28 -11.78 13.41
CA ARG A 221 -28.08 -10.94 14.30
C ARG A 221 -29.53 -11.37 14.36
N VAL A 222 -30.17 -11.04 15.49
CA VAL A 222 -31.60 -11.26 15.71
C VAL A 222 -32.21 -9.92 16.04
N PRO A 223 -33.30 -9.49 15.39
CA PRO A 223 -34.08 -8.37 15.84
C PRO A 223 -34.63 -8.71 17.22
N LEU A 224 -34.38 -7.87 18.22
CA LEU A 224 -34.94 -8.09 19.57
C LEU A 224 -36.41 -7.66 19.66
N LEU A 225 -36.77 -6.67 18.83
CA LEU A 225 -38.17 -6.22 18.69
C LEU A 225 -38.57 -6.23 17.22
N ALA A 226 -39.81 -6.60 16.94
CA ALA A 226 -40.47 -6.52 15.64
C ALA A 226 -41.86 -5.89 15.76
N SER A 227 -42.30 -5.24 14.69
CA SER A 227 -43.63 -4.57 14.70
C SER A 227 -44.67 -5.34 13.89
N TYR A 228 -45.82 -5.50 14.48
CA TYR A 228 -47.04 -5.95 13.80
C TYR A 228 -48.19 -4.99 14.13
N ARG A 229 -48.83 -4.40 13.13
CA ARG A 229 -49.90 -3.37 13.25
C ARG A 229 -49.57 -2.18 14.13
N GLY A 230 -48.29 -1.84 14.25
CA GLY A 230 -47.78 -0.72 15.03
C GLY A 230 -47.35 -1.06 16.45
N ASP A 231 -47.81 -2.17 17.01
CA ASP A 231 -47.36 -2.69 18.30
C ASP A 231 -46.06 -3.47 18.16
N TYR A 232 -45.30 -3.58 19.26
CA TYR A 232 -43.97 -4.19 19.22
C TYR A 232 -43.97 -5.48 20.06
N TYR A 233 -43.37 -6.50 19.48
CA TYR A 233 -43.26 -7.86 20.00
C TYR A 233 -41.83 -8.24 20.18
N GLU A 234 -41.51 -9.07 21.16
CA GLU A 234 -40.17 -9.47 21.51
C GLU A 234 -39.73 -10.80 20.85
N ALA A 235 -38.42 -10.94 20.59
CA ALA A 235 -37.84 -12.17 20.13
C ALA A 235 -37.80 -13.24 21.23
N LEU A 236 -37.77 -14.53 20.87
CA LEU A 236 -37.76 -15.68 21.80
C LEU A 236 -36.64 -15.54 22.84
N ALA A 237 -35.40 -15.19 22.37
CA ALA A 237 -34.29 -15.03 23.30
C ALA A 237 -34.46 -13.87 24.29
N LEU A 238 -35.11 -12.76 23.90
CA LEU A 238 -35.42 -11.64 24.78
C LEU A 238 -36.50 -12.04 25.78
N ALA A 239 -37.56 -12.76 25.32
CA ALA A 239 -38.64 -13.24 26.18
C ALA A 239 -38.09 -14.20 27.27
N VAL A 240 -37.14 -15.08 26.92
CA VAL A 240 -36.45 -15.95 27.89
C VAL A 240 -35.68 -15.13 28.92
N VAL A 241 -34.88 -14.13 28.49
CA VAL A 241 -34.12 -13.30 29.43
C VAL A 241 -35.02 -12.46 30.33
N ARG A 242 -36.15 -11.96 29.82
CA ARG A 242 -37.14 -11.25 30.63
C ARG A 242 -37.82 -12.18 31.63
N ALA A 243 -38.18 -13.38 31.18
CA ALA A 243 -38.77 -14.40 32.07
C ALA A 243 -37.84 -14.80 33.24
N LEU A 244 -36.53 -14.80 33.02
CA LEU A 244 -35.55 -15.07 34.08
C LEU A 244 -35.42 -13.95 35.12
N ASN A 245 -35.92 -12.75 34.80
CA ASN A 245 -35.85 -11.53 35.61
C ASN A 245 -37.26 -10.97 35.95
N ASP A 246 -38.24 -11.84 36.09
CA ASP A 246 -39.60 -11.50 36.49
C ASP A 246 -40.30 -10.47 35.56
N TYR A 247 -40.07 -10.59 34.25
CA TYR A 247 -40.70 -9.80 33.18
C TYR A 247 -40.56 -8.28 33.30
N PRO A 248 -39.36 -7.71 33.49
CA PRO A 248 -39.18 -6.28 33.61
C PRO A 248 -39.70 -5.56 32.35
N PRO A 249 -40.21 -4.31 32.48
CA PRO A 249 -40.55 -3.50 31.32
C PRO A 249 -39.33 -3.16 30.49
N ILE A 250 -39.55 -2.97 29.18
CA ILE A 250 -38.49 -2.59 28.23
C ILE A 250 -38.48 -1.07 28.12
N PHE A 251 -37.31 -0.45 28.35
CA PHE A 251 -37.09 0.98 28.12
C PHE A 251 -36.16 1.20 26.93
N PRO A 252 -36.64 1.86 25.85
CA PRO A 252 -35.78 2.22 24.73
C PRO A 252 -34.75 3.27 25.14
N GLY A 253 -33.46 3.03 24.83
CA GLY A 253 -32.37 3.95 25.09
C GLY A 253 -31.79 4.54 23.79
N PHE A 254 -31.60 5.84 23.78
CA PHE A 254 -31.14 6.61 22.64
C PHE A 254 -29.81 7.28 22.95
N ALA A 255 -29.00 7.54 21.93
CA ALA A 255 -27.75 8.27 22.10
C ALA A 255 -27.99 9.66 22.69
N GLU A 256 -27.18 10.07 23.67
CA GLU A 256 -27.28 11.39 24.29
C GLU A 256 -26.91 12.49 23.29
N GLY A 257 -27.74 13.52 23.14
CA GLY A 257 -27.39 14.75 22.45
C GLY A 257 -28.39 15.37 21.50
N SER A 258 -29.48 14.71 21.12
CA SER A 258 -30.57 15.36 20.40
C SER A 258 -31.90 14.63 20.61
N ASP A 259 -32.93 15.39 20.95
CA ASP A 259 -34.28 14.86 21.01
C ASP A 259 -34.83 14.45 19.62
N ASP A 260 -34.18 14.88 18.55
CA ASP A 260 -34.67 14.69 17.17
C ASP A 260 -33.83 13.77 16.27
N TYR A 261 -32.56 13.43 16.60
CA TYR A 261 -31.62 12.81 15.66
C TYR A 261 -30.83 11.60 16.19
N GLY A 262 -31.16 11.02 17.32
CA GLY A 262 -30.51 9.81 17.84
C GLY A 262 -31.29 8.56 17.50
N GLY A 263 -30.69 7.57 16.82
CA GLY A 263 -31.27 6.24 16.66
C GLY A 263 -31.31 5.48 17.98
N LEU A 264 -32.13 4.41 18.04
CA LEU A 264 -32.17 3.50 19.17
C LEU A 264 -30.84 2.73 19.26
N GLU A 265 -30.12 2.86 20.38
CA GLU A 265 -28.82 2.20 20.58
C GLU A 265 -28.88 1.00 21.55
N TRP A 266 -29.84 0.98 22.49
CA TRP A 266 -29.99 -0.11 23.43
C TRP A 266 -31.44 -0.25 23.94
N LEU A 267 -31.73 -1.42 24.52
CA LEU A 267 -32.92 -1.68 25.31
C LEU A 267 -32.48 -1.89 26.75
N ASP A 268 -33.02 -1.12 27.67
CA ASP A 268 -32.78 -1.26 29.11
C ASP A 268 -33.88 -2.10 29.76
N LEU A 269 -33.47 -3.14 30.49
CA LEU A 269 -34.30 -4.01 31.32
C LEU A 269 -33.94 -3.74 32.78
N PRO A 270 -34.75 -3.01 33.54
CA PRO A 270 -34.49 -2.77 34.96
C PRO A 270 -34.53 -4.08 35.75
N GLY A 271 -33.55 -4.32 36.56
CA GLY A 271 -33.52 -5.40 37.56
C GLY A 271 -33.42 -4.82 38.97
N ASP A 272 -33.50 -5.67 39.98
CA ASP A 272 -33.51 -5.24 41.40
C ASP A 272 -32.21 -4.51 41.81
N GLU A 273 -31.06 -4.98 41.35
CA GLU A 273 -29.76 -4.37 41.70
C GLU A 273 -29.11 -3.63 40.52
N ASN A 274 -29.35 -4.05 39.30
CA ASN A 274 -28.71 -3.51 38.10
C ASN A 274 -29.66 -3.52 36.90
N THR A 275 -29.53 -2.51 36.03
CA THR A 275 -30.23 -2.49 34.75
C THR A 275 -29.43 -3.30 33.74
N LEU A 276 -30.04 -4.31 33.11
CA LEU A 276 -29.45 -5.03 32.00
C LEU A 276 -29.62 -4.22 30.72
N ARG A 277 -28.52 -3.71 30.19
CA ARG A 277 -28.48 -2.95 28.95
C ARG A 277 -28.15 -3.84 27.76
N LEU A 278 -29.04 -3.93 26.79
CA LEU A 278 -28.92 -4.76 25.60
C LEU A 278 -28.67 -3.84 24.40
N PRO A 279 -27.43 -3.78 23.86
CA PRO A 279 -27.12 -2.97 22.70
C PRO A 279 -27.80 -3.54 21.44
N VAL A 280 -28.34 -2.66 20.61
CA VAL A 280 -28.98 -2.98 19.34
C VAL A 280 -28.45 -2.11 18.22
N ASP A 281 -28.64 -2.56 16.99
CA ASP A 281 -28.34 -1.76 15.79
C ASP A 281 -29.55 -0.95 15.31
N GLY A 282 -29.42 -0.22 14.21
CA GLY A 282 -30.52 0.60 13.66
C GLY A 282 -31.78 -0.19 13.27
N ASN A 283 -31.75 -1.52 13.21
CA ASN A 283 -32.89 -2.40 12.98
C ASN A 283 -33.44 -3.01 14.30
N VAL A 284 -33.03 -2.50 15.44
CA VAL A 284 -33.29 -3.06 16.77
C VAL A 284 -32.82 -4.53 16.88
N ALA A 285 -31.74 -4.87 16.20
CA ALA A 285 -31.19 -6.22 16.18
C ALA A 285 -29.90 -6.29 17.02
N ALA A 286 -29.79 -7.36 17.81
CA ALA A 286 -28.59 -7.69 18.57
C ALA A 286 -27.66 -8.63 17.75
N LEU A 287 -26.37 -8.37 17.79
CA LEU A 287 -25.36 -9.26 17.23
C LEU A 287 -25.17 -10.49 18.10
N ILE A 288 -25.25 -11.70 17.50
CA ILE A 288 -25.11 -12.96 18.22
C ILE A 288 -23.65 -13.20 18.58
N PRO A 289 -23.29 -13.28 19.87
CA PRO A 289 -21.92 -13.54 20.30
C PRO A 289 -21.65 -15.05 20.33
N TYR A 290 -21.58 -15.67 19.14
CA TYR A 290 -21.33 -17.11 19.03
C TYR A 290 -20.11 -17.55 19.84
N ARG A 291 -20.28 -18.59 20.70
CA ARG A 291 -19.22 -19.16 21.55
C ARG A 291 -18.28 -20.06 20.79
N GLY A 292 -18.76 -20.71 19.73
CA GLY A 292 -17.99 -21.68 18.98
C GLY A 292 -18.82 -22.41 17.91
N PRO A 293 -18.31 -23.54 17.40
CA PRO A 293 -19.07 -24.44 16.54
C PRO A 293 -20.25 -25.07 17.28
N GLN A 294 -21.10 -25.81 16.57
CA GLN A 294 -22.16 -26.60 17.14
C GLN A 294 -21.65 -27.50 18.30
N GLY A 295 -22.46 -27.57 19.38
CA GLY A 295 -22.08 -28.26 20.62
C GLY A 295 -21.46 -27.33 21.67
N SER A 296 -21.56 -26.01 21.50
CA SER A 296 -21.19 -25.02 22.55
C SER A 296 -22.13 -25.05 23.78
N PHE A 297 -23.21 -25.79 23.71
CA PHE A 297 -24.18 -26.05 24.79
C PHE A 297 -24.43 -27.57 24.89
N PRO A 298 -24.78 -28.12 26.08
CA PRO A 298 -25.16 -29.54 26.24
C PRO A 298 -26.40 -29.84 25.42
N TYR A 299 -26.38 -30.94 24.68
CA TYR A 299 -27.52 -31.50 23.99
C TYR A 299 -28.03 -32.74 24.76
N VAL A 300 -29.33 -32.78 24.96
CA VAL A 300 -30.02 -33.89 25.64
C VAL A 300 -31.15 -34.37 24.74
N SER A 301 -31.20 -35.68 24.43
CA SER A 301 -32.27 -36.26 23.63
C SER A 301 -33.62 -36.16 24.37
N ALA A 302 -34.68 -35.67 23.69
CA ALA A 302 -35.99 -35.57 24.24
C ALA A 302 -36.57 -36.92 24.64
N SER A 303 -36.23 -38.02 23.93
CA SER A 303 -36.61 -39.36 24.30
C SER A 303 -35.96 -39.84 25.61
N ASP A 304 -34.69 -39.44 25.86
CA ASP A 304 -34.04 -39.77 27.15
C ASP A 304 -34.71 -39.08 28.34
N LEU A 305 -35.15 -37.85 28.14
CA LEU A 305 -35.99 -37.14 29.16
C LEU A 305 -37.31 -37.86 29.39
N LEU A 306 -38.06 -38.20 28.33
CA LEU A 306 -39.34 -38.83 28.39
C LEU A 306 -39.30 -40.19 29.08
N HIS A 307 -38.23 -40.95 28.88
CA HIS A 307 -38.03 -42.25 29.50
C HIS A 307 -37.26 -42.24 30.83
N GLY A 308 -36.91 -41.05 31.36
CA GLY A 308 -36.23 -40.90 32.63
C GLY A 308 -34.83 -41.48 32.66
N ARG A 309 -34.10 -41.44 31.50
CA ARG A 309 -32.74 -41.98 31.34
C ARG A 309 -31.66 -40.95 31.66
N LEU A 310 -32.03 -39.70 31.96
CA LEU A 310 -31.08 -38.66 32.29
C LEU A 310 -30.63 -38.71 33.75
N PRO A 311 -29.42 -38.24 34.07
CA PRO A 311 -29.02 -37.99 35.45
C PRO A 311 -29.99 -37.07 36.18
N PRO A 312 -30.25 -37.22 37.49
CA PRO A 312 -31.24 -36.44 38.23
C PRO A 312 -30.97 -34.93 38.20
N ASP A 313 -29.72 -34.50 38.07
CA ASP A 313 -29.26 -33.13 38.06
C ASP A 313 -29.07 -32.57 36.65
N ALA A 314 -29.42 -33.32 35.61
CA ALA A 314 -29.14 -32.94 34.20
C ALA A 314 -29.76 -31.59 33.80
N LEU A 315 -30.92 -31.21 34.38
CA LEU A 315 -31.58 -29.97 34.04
C LEU A 315 -31.76 -29.00 35.25
N ALA A 316 -31.31 -29.44 36.43
CA ALA A 316 -31.57 -28.71 37.70
C ALA A 316 -31.03 -27.27 37.65
N GLY A 317 -31.91 -26.27 37.80
CA GLY A 317 -31.59 -24.87 37.77
C GLY A 317 -31.17 -24.33 36.41
N ARG A 318 -31.23 -25.11 35.32
CA ARG A 318 -30.78 -24.75 33.97
C ARG A 318 -31.92 -24.19 33.13
N ILE A 319 -31.59 -23.42 32.10
CA ILE A 319 -32.51 -22.96 31.06
C ILE A 319 -32.57 -24.08 30.02
N VAL A 320 -33.75 -24.56 29.69
CA VAL A 320 -33.95 -25.60 28.69
C VAL A 320 -34.59 -25.05 27.46
N LEU A 321 -33.92 -25.22 26.30
CA LEU A 321 -34.45 -24.80 24.99
C LEU A 321 -34.83 -26.06 24.20
N VAL A 322 -36.10 -26.20 23.84
CA VAL A 322 -36.58 -27.29 22.97
C VAL A 322 -36.38 -26.87 21.51
N GLY A 323 -35.62 -27.67 20.77
CA GLY A 323 -35.43 -27.47 19.35
C GLY A 323 -35.20 -28.78 18.61
N THR A 324 -34.94 -28.73 17.34
CA THR A 324 -34.76 -29.93 16.49
C THR A 324 -33.39 -29.93 15.84
N SER A 325 -32.70 -31.07 15.91
CA SER A 325 -31.50 -31.32 15.12
C SER A 325 -31.68 -32.44 14.10
N ALA A 326 -32.81 -33.14 14.12
CA ALA A 326 -33.08 -34.27 13.22
C ALA A 326 -33.14 -33.85 11.75
N PRO A 327 -32.49 -34.58 10.81
CA PRO A 327 -32.55 -34.27 9.38
C PRO A 327 -34.01 -34.24 8.86
N GLY A 328 -34.34 -33.18 8.10
CA GLY A 328 -35.69 -32.99 7.57
C GLY A 328 -36.62 -32.14 8.46
N LEU A 329 -36.28 -31.94 9.72
CA LEU A 329 -36.95 -30.98 10.63
C LEU A 329 -36.10 -29.76 10.90
N VAL A 330 -34.88 -29.73 10.39
CA VAL A 330 -33.82 -28.85 10.84
C VAL A 330 -34.03 -27.44 10.31
N ASP A 331 -34.10 -26.47 11.19
CA ASP A 331 -33.84 -25.07 10.95
C ASP A 331 -32.33 -24.81 10.95
N LEU A 332 -31.63 -25.19 9.85
CA LEU A 332 -30.20 -24.96 9.68
C LEU A 332 -29.93 -23.57 9.13
N ARG A 333 -29.02 -22.86 9.75
CA ARG A 333 -28.62 -21.52 9.34
C ARG A 333 -27.12 -21.48 9.01
N ALA A 334 -26.78 -20.75 7.98
CA ALA A 334 -25.38 -20.42 7.74
C ALA A 334 -24.96 -19.33 8.76
N THR A 335 -23.92 -19.65 9.51
CA THR A 335 -23.40 -18.77 10.58
C THR A 335 -21.89 -18.50 10.35
N PRO A 336 -21.28 -17.55 11.07
CA PRO A 336 -19.83 -17.37 11.03
C PRO A 336 -18.99 -18.62 11.29
N PHE A 337 -19.51 -19.61 12.02
CA PHE A 337 -18.79 -20.83 12.38
C PHE A 337 -19.05 -22.03 11.46
N ALA A 338 -20.25 -22.14 10.92
CA ALA A 338 -20.63 -23.29 10.09
C ALA A 338 -21.65 -22.92 9.03
N ALA A 339 -21.63 -23.60 7.89
CA ALA A 339 -22.64 -23.46 6.86
C ALA A 339 -24.01 -24.04 7.26
N ALA A 340 -24.01 -24.97 8.21
CA ALA A 340 -25.19 -25.59 8.78
C ALA A 340 -25.07 -25.57 10.31
N TYR A 341 -25.83 -24.70 10.97
CA TYR A 341 -25.82 -24.48 12.40
C TYR A 341 -27.26 -24.50 12.92
N PRO A 342 -27.59 -25.23 13.97
CA PRO A 342 -28.96 -25.31 14.49
C PRO A 342 -29.49 -23.95 14.96
N GLY A 343 -30.69 -23.57 14.54
CA GLY A 343 -31.33 -22.30 14.93
C GLY A 343 -31.50 -22.17 16.43
N VAL A 344 -31.91 -23.24 17.11
CA VAL A 344 -32.05 -23.26 18.57
C VAL A 344 -30.74 -22.94 19.30
N GLU A 345 -29.59 -23.38 18.78
CA GLU A 345 -28.28 -23.06 19.39
C GLU A 345 -27.89 -21.60 19.15
N ALA A 346 -28.36 -20.95 18.07
CA ALA A 346 -28.19 -19.52 17.88
C ALA A 346 -28.99 -18.71 18.93
N HIS A 347 -30.21 -19.15 19.30
CA HIS A 347 -30.95 -18.57 20.41
C HIS A 347 -30.24 -18.77 21.75
N ALA A 348 -29.64 -19.96 21.98
CA ALA A 348 -28.83 -20.24 23.16
C ALA A 348 -27.61 -19.27 23.25
N ASN A 349 -26.89 -19.06 22.15
CA ASN A 349 -25.77 -18.10 22.10
C ASN A 349 -26.22 -16.68 22.43
N LEU A 350 -27.38 -16.25 21.91
CA LEU A 350 -27.90 -14.91 22.14
C LEU A 350 -28.33 -14.72 23.61
N ILE A 351 -29.00 -15.72 24.20
CA ILE A 351 -29.42 -15.72 25.63
C ILE A 351 -28.15 -15.67 26.50
N ALA A 352 -27.17 -16.55 26.27
CA ALA A 352 -25.93 -16.55 27.03
C ALA A 352 -25.21 -15.21 26.92
N GLY A 353 -25.15 -14.62 25.71
CA GLY A 353 -24.53 -13.33 25.47
C GLY A 353 -25.23 -12.16 26.16
N MET A 354 -26.56 -12.17 26.25
CA MET A 354 -27.32 -11.18 27.01
C MET A 354 -27.05 -11.31 28.52
N LEU A 355 -27.05 -12.53 29.06
CA LEU A 355 -26.75 -12.80 30.47
C LEU A 355 -25.31 -12.41 30.86
N ASP A 356 -24.37 -12.57 29.95
CA ASP A 356 -22.95 -12.24 30.18
C ASP A 356 -22.60 -10.76 29.87
N GLY A 357 -23.54 -9.96 29.35
CA GLY A 357 -23.27 -8.61 28.86
C GLY A 357 -22.23 -8.58 27.71
N ALA A 358 -22.16 -9.68 26.94
CA ALA A 358 -21.13 -9.88 25.91
C ALA A 358 -21.58 -9.49 24.50
N LEU A 359 -22.75 -8.89 24.36
CA LEU A 359 -23.27 -8.43 23.08
C LEU A 359 -22.33 -7.37 22.47
N LYS A 360 -22.05 -7.51 21.19
CA LYS A 360 -21.26 -6.51 20.46
C LYS A 360 -22.14 -5.34 20.05
N HIS A 361 -21.65 -4.14 20.24
CA HIS A 361 -22.36 -2.90 19.93
C HIS A 361 -21.78 -2.26 18.66
N LYS A 362 -22.65 -1.80 17.77
CA LYS A 362 -22.30 -0.95 16.65
C LYS A 362 -22.97 0.42 16.85
N PRO A 363 -22.34 1.33 17.61
CA PRO A 363 -22.94 2.63 17.92
C PRO A 363 -23.10 3.50 16.68
N GLU A 364 -23.99 4.46 16.70
CA GLU A 364 -24.20 5.38 15.57
C GLU A 364 -22.95 6.22 15.25
N TYR A 365 -22.16 6.58 16.27
CA TYR A 365 -20.91 7.29 16.05
C TYR A 365 -19.82 6.48 15.32
N ALA A 366 -20.03 5.16 15.15
CA ALA A 366 -19.10 4.32 14.38
C ALA A 366 -18.89 4.83 12.95
N LEU A 367 -19.94 5.41 12.35
CA LEU A 367 -19.85 6.10 11.07
C LEU A 367 -18.87 7.28 11.12
N GLY A 368 -18.98 8.13 12.14
CA GLY A 368 -18.08 9.28 12.33
C GLY A 368 -16.62 8.86 12.51
N VAL A 369 -16.39 7.79 13.28
CA VAL A 369 -15.04 7.23 13.50
C VAL A 369 -14.45 6.71 12.19
N ASP A 370 -15.24 6.02 11.36
CA ASP A 370 -14.78 5.52 10.06
C ASP A 370 -14.45 6.66 9.09
N LEU A 371 -15.29 7.69 9.00
CA LEU A 371 -15.04 8.88 8.19
C LEU A 371 -13.78 9.63 8.64
N VAL A 372 -13.59 9.84 9.93
CA VAL A 372 -12.39 10.47 10.47
C VAL A 372 -11.16 9.61 10.20
N GLY A 373 -11.27 8.30 10.40
CA GLY A 373 -10.20 7.35 10.11
C GLY A 373 -9.76 7.39 8.63
N LEU A 374 -10.73 7.40 7.71
CA LEU A 374 -10.48 7.55 6.26
C LEU A 374 -9.81 8.89 5.93
N CYS A 375 -10.28 10.00 6.51
CA CYS A 375 -9.70 11.33 6.29
C CYS A 375 -8.25 11.40 6.81
N LEU A 376 -7.97 10.89 8.00
CA LEU A 376 -6.62 10.87 8.58
C LEU A 376 -5.68 9.97 7.77
N ALA A 377 -6.12 8.75 7.44
CA ALA A 377 -5.37 7.86 6.57
C ALA A 377 -5.14 8.50 5.19
N GLY A 378 -6.17 9.15 4.63
CA GLY A 378 -6.09 9.88 3.37
C GLY A 378 -5.08 11.01 3.40
N PHE A 379 -5.07 11.82 4.44
CA PHE A 379 -4.09 12.89 4.60
C PHE A 379 -2.66 12.35 4.61
N ILE A 380 -2.41 11.30 5.39
CA ILE A 380 -1.09 10.65 5.47
C ILE A 380 -0.69 10.05 4.12
N MET A 381 -1.57 9.26 3.50
CA MET A 381 -1.25 8.52 2.28
C MET A 381 -1.15 9.41 1.04
N ILE A 382 -1.92 10.51 0.96
CA ILE A 382 -1.94 11.42 -0.20
C ILE A 382 -0.82 12.46 -0.10
N PHE A 383 -0.56 13.00 1.09
CA PHE A 383 0.34 14.14 1.23
C PHE A 383 1.70 13.78 1.83
N LEU A 384 1.80 12.82 2.75
CA LEU A 384 3.06 12.48 3.43
C LEU A 384 3.81 11.37 2.69
N VAL A 385 3.15 10.24 2.36
CA VAL A 385 3.77 9.08 1.71
C VAL A 385 4.51 9.43 0.41
N PRO A 386 3.98 10.29 -0.50
CA PRO A 386 4.68 10.68 -1.72
C PRO A 386 6.02 11.42 -1.53
N ARG A 387 6.27 11.95 -0.33
CA ARG A 387 7.50 12.67 0.00
C ARG A 387 8.60 11.78 0.57
N LEU A 388 8.27 10.53 0.87
CA LEU A 388 9.18 9.57 1.49
C LEU A 388 9.87 8.69 0.43
N SER A 389 11.05 8.16 0.77
CA SER A 389 11.68 7.08 -0.01
C SER A 389 10.82 5.82 0.01
N ALA A 390 10.93 4.97 -1.00
CA ALA A 390 10.07 3.79 -1.17
C ALA A 390 9.99 2.90 0.09
N TRP A 391 11.13 2.60 0.74
CA TRP A 391 11.15 1.78 1.95
C TRP A 391 10.49 2.46 3.16
N ARG A 392 10.66 3.80 3.33
CA ARG A 392 9.99 4.57 4.40
C ARG A 392 8.49 4.67 4.16
N ALA A 393 8.08 4.84 2.90
CA ALA A 393 6.68 4.83 2.50
C ALA A 393 6.02 3.48 2.79
N SER A 394 6.69 2.36 2.49
CA SER A 394 6.22 1.01 2.82
C SER A 394 6.11 0.80 4.33
N LEU A 395 7.13 1.22 5.09
CA LEU A 395 7.13 1.10 6.55
C LEU A 395 5.99 1.91 7.19
N LEU A 396 5.79 3.16 6.75
CA LEU A 396 4.71 4.01 7.27
C LEU A 396 3.33 3.46 6.92
N SER A 397 3.13 2.98 5.68
CA SER A 397 1.87 2.37 5.26
C SER A 397 1.56 1.09 6.04
N ALA A 398 2.56 0.24 6.27
CA ALA A 398 2.43 -0.96 7.09
C ALA A 398 2.14 -0.62 8.56
N ALA A 399 2.83 0.36 9.12
CA ALA A 399 2.59 0.82 10.50
C ALA A 399 1.17 1.37 10.68
N LEU A 400 0.68 2.17 9.72
CA LEU A 400 -0.69 2.69 9.72
C LEU A 400 -1.72 1.55 9.63
N PHE A 401 -1.50 0.59 8.73
CA PHE A 401 -2.34 -0.60 8.58
C PHE A 401 -2.42 -1.40 9.89
N ILE A 402 -1.27 -1.70 10.50
CA ILE A 402 -1.19 -2.46 11.75
C ILE A 402 -1.82 -1.68 12.92
N ALA A 403 -1.60 -0.36 13.00
CA ALA A 403 -2.18 0.47 14.04
C ALA A 403 -3.71 0.49 13.97
N LEU A 404 -4.29 0.65 12.77
CA LEU A 404 -5.74 0.63 12.56
C LEU A 404 -6.34 -0.75 12.83
N ALA A 405 -5.71 -1.82 12.35
CA ALA A 405 -6.15 -3.18 12.64
C ALA A 405 -6.05 -3.50 14.15
N GLY A 406 -4.97 -3.10 14.80
CA GLY A 406 -4.77 -3.29 16.23
C GLY A 406 -5.75 -2.49 17.08
N SER A 407 -5.99 -1.21 16.77
CA SER A 407 -6.99 -0.39 17.48
C SER A 407 -8.41 -0.93 17.31
N ASN A 408 -8.75 -1.39 16.11
CA ASN A 408 -10.04 -2.01 15.85
C ASN A 408 -10.23 -3.32 16.65
N LEU A 409 -9.17 -4.15 16.76
CA LEU A 409 -9.20 -5.35 17.60
C LEU A 409 -9.29 -4.99 19.09
N ALA A 410 -8.68 -3.90 19.51
CA ALA A 410 -8.78 -3.39 20.87
C ALA A 410 -10.23 -2.95 21.20
N PHE A 411 -10.87 -2.19 20.33
CA PHE A 411 -12.29 -1.84 20.45
C PHE A 411 -13.19 -3.07 20.51
N TRP A 412 -12.92 -4.07 19.68
CA TRP A 412 -13.64 -5.34 19.70
C TRP A 412 -13.47 -6.10 21.02
N ARG A 413 -12.23 -6.21 21.54
CA ARG A 413 -11.90 -7.06 22.70
C ARG A 413 -12.30 -6.43 24.02
N TRP A 414 -12.04 -5.12 24.17
CA TRP A 414 -12.22 -4.43 25.45
C TRP A 414 -13.43 -3.49 25.47
N GLY A 415 -13.83 -2.97 24.32
CA GLY A 415 -14.98 -2.06 24.22
C GLY A 415 -16.28 -2.73 23.83
N ASN A 416 -16.29 -4.01 23.46
CA ASN A 416 -17.43 -4.71 22.85
C ASN A 416 -17.97 -3.98 21.59
N LEU A 417 -17.10 -3.23 20.87
CA LEU A 417 -17.50 -2.41 19.72
C LEU A 417 -17.21 -3.12 18.40
N ALA A 418 -18.22 -3.29 17.56
CA ALA A 418 -18.12 -3.85 16.21
C ALA A 418 -17.91 -2.73 15.18
N MET A 419 -16.70 -2.14 15.15
CA MET A 419 -16.35 -1.05 14.23
C MET A 419 -16.02 -1.56 12.83
N PRO A 420 -16.43 -0.86 11.73
CA PRO A 420 -16.02 -1.17 10.37
C PRO A 420 -14.50 -1.00 10.22
N LEU A 421 -13.88 -1.74 9.30
CA LEU A 421 -12.43 -1.72 9.11
C LEU A 421 -12.01 -1.90 7.64
N ALA A 422 -12.77 -2.68 6.87
CA ALA A 422 -12.38 -3.08 5.53
C ALA A 422 -12.18 -1.87 4.60
N GLY A 423 -13.07 -0.89 4.67
CA GLY A 423 -13.02 0.31 3.85
C GLY A 423 -11.68 1.04 4.01
N THR A 424 -11.32 1.35 5.25
CA THR A 424 -10.08 2.09 5.57
C THR A 424 -8.83 1.29 5.21
N LEU A 425 -8.78 -0.03 5.48
CA LEU A 425 -7.63 -0.87 5.10
C LEU A 425 -7.50 -1.02 3.59
N PHE A 426 -8.60 -1.21 2.87
CA PHE A 426 -8.58 -1.33 1.42
C PHE A 426 -8.18 -0.01 0.74
N PHE A 427 -8.60 1.11 1.29
CA PHE A 427 -8.16 2.45 0.87
C PHE A 427 -6.64 2.63 1.01
N ILE A 428 -6.06 2.27 2.18
CA ILE A 428 -4.61 2.33 2.41
C ILE A 428 -3.85 1.46 1.40
N LEU A 429 -4.29 0.22 1.17
CA LEU A 429 -3.67 -0.70 0.21
C LEU A 429 -3.75 -0.15 -1.22
N SER A 430 -4.92 0.39 -1.61
CA SER A 430 -5.12 0.96 -2.94
C SER A 430 -4.23 2.17 -3.18
N LEU A 431 -4.15 3.10 -2.22
CA LEU A 431 -3.25 4.25 -2.31
C LEU A 431 -1.77 3.85 -2.25
N TYR A 432 -1.42 2.84 -1.46
CA TYR A 432 -0.06 2.30 -1.45
C TYR A 432 0.33 1.76 -2.82
N ALA A 433 -0.53 0.94 -3.43
CA ALA A 433 -0.31 0.39 -4.78
C ALA A 433 -0.16 1.50 -5.84
N ILE A 434 -1.04 2.52 -5.80
CA ILE A 434 -0.96 3.69 -6.69
C ILE A 434 0.36 4.44 -6.48
N ASN A 435 0.74 4.69 -5.23
CA ASN A 435 1.96 5.42 -4.88
C ASN A 435 3.22 4.68 -5.34
N MET A 436 3.31 3.37 -5.16
CA MET A 436 4.44 2.55 -5.61
C MET A 436 4.51 2.45 -7.14
N SER A 437 3.36 2.24 -7.79
CA SER A 437 3.27 2.18 -9.25
C SER A 437 3.69 3.53 -9.87
N TRP A 438 3.24 4.64 -9.32
CA TRP A 438 3.62 5.97 -9.79
C TRP A 438 5.12 6.22 -9.68
N GLY A 439 5.72 5.91 -8.51
CA GLY A 439 7.15 6.01 -8.30
C GLY A 439 7.95 5.17 -9.28
N TYR A 440 7.54 3.92 -9.51
CA TYR A 440 8.21 3.01 -10.43
C TYR A 440 8.10 3.47 -11.89
N PHE A 441 6.90 3.83 -12.37
CA PHE A 441 6.68 4.14 -13.78
C PHE A 441 7.17 5.54 -14.19
N PHE A 442 7.02 6.54 -13.33
CA PHE A 442 7.32 7.92 -13.69
C PHE A 442 8.71 8.38 -13.23
N GLU A 443 9.16 7.99 -12.05
CA GLU A 443 10.44 8.44 -11.49
C GLU A 443 11.61 7.62 -12.00
N SER A 444 11.47 6.30 -12.08
CA SER A 444 12.50 5.40 -12.64
C SER A 444 12.66 5.55 -14.15
N ARG A 445 11.60 5.87 -14.88
CA ARG A 445 11.64 6.05 -16.34
C ARG A 445 12.41 7.31 -16.73
N SER A 446 12.25 8.40 -16.00
CA SER A 446 12.99 9.65 -16.22
C SER A 446 14.50 9.46 -15.98
N LYS A 447 14.88 8.75 -14.92
CA LYS A 447 16.29 8.44 -14.62
C LYS A 447 16.91 7.54 -15.70
N ARG A 448 16.22 6.49 -16.14
CA ARG A 448 16.67 5.59 -17.20
C ARG A 448 16.83 6.32 -18.54
N GLN A 449 15.93 7.22 -18.86
CA GLN A 449 15.98 7.98 -20.09
C GLN A 449 17.18 8.93 -20.12
N LEU A 450 17.49 9.64 -19.03
CA LEU A 450 18.70 10.47 -18.92
C LEU A 450 19.97 9.64 -18.96
N THR A 451 20.03 8.50 -18.26
CA THR A 451 21.19 7.60 -18.31
C THR A 451 21.40 7.05 -19.72
N HIS A 452 20.35 6.74 -20.45
CA HIS A 452 20.46 6.25 -21.83
C HIS A 452 20.92 7.35 -22.79
N LEU A 453 20.47 8.59 -22.62
CA LEU A 453 20.83 9.72 -23.51
C LEU A 453 22.26 10.21 -23.26
N PHE A 454 22.69 10.32 -22.02
CA PHE A 454 23.98 10.92 -21.66
C PHE A 454 25.04 9.92 -21.19
N GLY A 455 24.66 8.69 -20.82
CA GLY A 455 25.58 7.73 -20.20
C GLY A 455 26.74 7.26 -21.10
N GLN A 456 26.67 7.53 -22.41
CA GLN A 456 27.77 7.24 -23.34
C GLN A 456 28.78 8.39 -23.45
N TYR A 457 28.39 9.62 -23.04
CA TYR A 457 29.19 10.84 -23.24
C TYR A 457 29.69 11.44 -21.92
N VAL A 458 28.99 11.17 -20.81
CA VAL A 458 29.16 11.87 -19.53
C VAL A 458 29.42 10.87 -18.40
N PRO A 459 30.37 11.15 -17.48
CA PRO A 459 30.61 10.33 -16.32
C PRO A 459 29.35 10.09 -15.47
N PRO A 460 29.24 8.92 -14.80
CA PRO A 460 28.06 8.55 -14.00
C PRO A 460 27.67 9.58 -12.94
N ASP A 461 28.64 10.21 -12.28
CA ASP A 461 28.43 11.21 -11.24
C ASP A 461 27.73 12.47 -11.77
N LEU A 462 28.08 12.88 -12.99
CA LEU A 462 27.43 14.02 -13.66
C LEU A 462 26.01 13.64 -14.13
N VAL A 463 25.80 12.40 -14.58
CA VAL A 463 24.45 11.88 -14.90
C VAL A 463 23.57 11.86 -13.66
N GLU A 464 24.12 11.50 -12.50
CA GLU A 464 23.38 11.56 -11.24
C GLU A 464 23.00 13.00 -10.86
N GLN A 465 23.93 13.94 -11.02
CA GLN A 465 23.66 15.36 -10.79
C GLN A 465 22.56 15.88 -11.73
N MET A 466 22.58 15.51 -12.99
CA MET A 466 21.54 15.84 -13.97
C MET A 466 20.17 15.22 -13.60
N SER A 467 20.17 14.03 -13.03
CA SER A 467 18.93 13.34 -12.64
C SER A 467 18.18 14.02 -11.47
N ARG A 468 18.86 14.88 -10.71
CA ARG A 468 18.25 15.64 -9.60
C ARG A 468 17.39 16.81 -10.09
N ASP A 469 17.72 17.38 -11.25
CA ASP A 469 16.96 18.47 -11.88
C ASP A 469 16.90 18.34 -13.42
N PRO A 470 16.11 17.36 -13.93
CA PRO A 470 16.07 17.03 -15.34
C PRO A 470 15.58 18.15 -16.26
N GLU A 471 14.84 19.11 -15.72
CA GLU A 471 14.25 20.20 -16.52
C GLU A 471 15.28 21.25 -16.94
N HIS A 472 16.43 21.35 -16.24
CA HIS A 472 17.52 22.27 -16.57
C HIS A 472 18.49 21.74 -17.62
N TYR A 473 18.44 20.43 -17.94
CA TYR A 473 19.35 19.81 -18.89
C TYR A 473 18.61 19.47 -20.18
N SER A 474 18.92 20.25 -21.22
CA SER A 474 18.35 20.10 -22.55
C SER A 474 19.45 19.76 -23.56
N MET A 475 19.13 18.91 -24.54
CA MET A 475 20.00 18.65 -25.69
C MET A 475 20.00 19.81 -26.71
N ALA A 476 19.14 20.82 -26.54
CA ALA A 476 19.08 21.96 -27.45
C ALA A 476 20.39 22.77 -27.48
N GLY A 477 20.81 23.18 -28.65
CA GLY A 477 22.03 23.96 -28.83
C GLY A 477 21.99 25.28 -28.03
N ARG A 478 23.01 25.51 -27.20
CA ARG A 478 23.19 26.74 -26.41
C ARG A 478 24.63 27.24 -26.51
N ARG A 479 24.81 28.55 -26.34
CA ARG A 479 26.15 29.12 -26.17
C ARG A 479 26.61 29.02 -24.73
N ALA A 480 27.87 28.55 -24.54
CA ALA A 480 28.48 28.45 -23.22
C ALA A 480 30.00 28.70 -23.34
N GLU A 481 30.60 29.15 -22.26
CA GLU A 481 32.04 29.22 -22.12
C GLU A 481 32.56 27.84 -21.65
N LEU A 482 33.40 27.22 -22.49
CA LEU A 482 33.83 25.85 -22.35
C LEU A 482 35.33 25.71 -22.61
N SER A 483 35.92 24.63 -22.14
CA SER A 483 37.27 24.19 -22.58
C SER A 483 37.13 22.94 -23.42
N VAL A 484 37.89 22.88 -24.52
CA VAL A 484 37.90 21.72 -25.39
C VAL A 484 39.35 21.22 -25.53
N LEU A 485 39.51 19.90 -25.55
CA LEU A 485 40.76 19.19 -25.69
C LEU A 485 40.74 18.33 -26.95
N PHE A 486 41.78 18.39 -27.70
CA PHE A 486 42.12 17.44 -28.75
C PHE A 486 43.43 16.74 -28.38
N SER A 487 43.44 15.40 -28.52
CA SER A 487 44.64 14.58 -28.35
C SER A 487 44.81 13.67 -29.54
N ASP A 488 46.03 13.53 -30.07
CA ASP A 488 46.35 12.67 -31.22
C ASP A 488 47.62 11.87 -30.96
N ILE A 489 47.70 10.65 -31.55
CA ILE A 489 48.90 9.76 -31.41
C ILE A 489 49.94 10.15 -32.43
N ARG A 490 51.16 10.40 -31.98
CA ARG A 490 52.26 10.77 -32.85
C ARG A 490 52.70 9.61 -33.74
N GLY A 491 52.70 9.84 -35.05
CA GLY A 491 53.16 8.85 -36.01
C GLY A 491 52.26 7.63 -36.15
N PHE A 492 50.99 7.75 -35.81
CA PHE A 492 49.99 6.66 -35.84
C PHE A 492 49.96 5.92 -37.20
N PRO A 493 50.02 6.57 -38.39
CA PRO A 493 50.06 5.83 -39.67
C PRO A 493 51.20 4.80 -39.78
N ALA A 494 52.36 5.07 -39.16
CA ALA A 494 53.45 4.13 -39.14
C ALA A 494 53.24 2.98 -38.14
N ILE A 495 52.49 3.23 -37.07
CA ILE A 495 52.10 2.24 -36.07
C ILE A 495 51.03 1.31 -36.66
N SER A 496 50.01 1.88 -37.26
CA SER A 496 48.85 1.15 -37.82
C SER A 496 49.25 0.26 -39.01
N GLY A 497 50.27 0.66 -39.77
CA GLY A 497 50.79 -0.14 -40.86
C GLY A 497 51.67 -1.34 -40.45
N ARG A 498 52.06 -1.47 -39.17
CA ARG A 498 52.90 -2.52 -38.64
C ARG A 498 52.17 -3.60 -37.86
N LEU A 499 50.98 -3.33 -37.40
CA LEU A 499 50.21 -4.25 -36.57
C LEU A 499 49.07 -4.91 -37.35
N PRO A 500 48.80 -6.21 -37.09
CA PRO A 500 47.56 -6.86 -37.57
C PRO A 500 46.32 -6.11 -37.10
N PRO A 501 45.19 -6.14 -37.85
CA PRO A 501 43.98 -5.38 -37.52
C PRO A 501 43.42 -5.68 -36.10
N GLU A 502 43.49 -6.93 -35.64
CA GLU A 502 43.02 -7.35 -34.32
C GLU A 502 43.90 -6.77 -33.20
N GLU A 503 45.23 -6.75 -33.39
CA GLU A 503 46.18 -6.19 -32.43
C GLU A 503 46.09 -4.67 -32.40
N LEU A 504 45.92 -4.03 -33.56
CA LEU A 504 45.67 -2.59 -33.64
C LEU A 504 44.38 -2.20 -32.91
N ALA A 505 43.30 -2.95 -33.10
CA ALA A 505 42.04 -2.71 -32.37
C ALA A 505 42.23 -2.90 -30.86
N ALA A 506 42.97 -3.92 -30.42
CA ALA A 506 43.27 -4.17 -29.02
C ALA A 506 44.12 -3.05 -28.39
N LEU A 507 45.13 -2.58 -29.11
CA LEU A 507 45.98 -1.45 -28.71
C LEU A 507 45.15 -0.18 -28.57
N MET A 508 44.31 0.13 -29.58
CA MET A 508 43.46 1.31 -29.56
C MET A 508 42.44 1.26 -28.41
N ASN A 509 41.80 0.11 -28.17
CA ASN A 509 40.88 -0.04 -27.07
C ASN A 509 41.55 0.18 -25.70
N LEU A 510 42.77 -0.32 -25.52
CA LEU A 510 43.56 -0.13 -24.31
C LEU A 510 43.91 1.36 -24.11
N TYR A 511 44.42 2.01 -25.17
CA TYR A 511 44.76 3.43 -25.14
C TYR A 511 43.55 4.32 -24.90
N LEU A 512 42.52 4.18 -25.74
CA LEU A 512 41.31 5.00 -25.65
C LEU A 512 40.62 4.81 -24.29
N GLY A 513 40.54 3.58 -23.77
CA GLY A 513 39.97 3.28 -22.47
C GLY A 513 40.72 3.95 -21.32
N ALA A 514 42.10 3.88 -21.35
CA ALA A 514 42.92 4.52 -20.34
C ALA A 514 42.74 6.07 -20.34
N MET A 515 42.82 6.69 -21.52
CA MET A 515 42.69 8.14 -21.66
C MET A 515 41.30 8.66 -21.33
N THR A 516 40.25 7.97 -21.77
CA THR A 516 38.85 8.35 -21.47
C THR A 516 38.54 8.26 -19.98
N THR A 517 39.10 7.26 -19.28
CA THR A 517 38.95 7.15 -17.83
C THR A 517 39.53 8.38 -17.10
N LEU A 518 40.69 8.88 -17.54
CA LEU A 518 41.29 10.08 -16.96
C LEU A 518 40.48 11.35 -17.27
N ILE A 519 40.01 11.49 -18.51
CA ILE A 519 39.11 12.59 -18.90
C ILE A 519 37.85 12.59 -18.04
N GLY A 520 37.20 11.43 -17.89
CA GLY A 520 35.99 11.29 -17.05
C GLY A 520 36.26 11.56 -15.57
N GLY A 521 37.43 11.11 -15.04
CA GLY A 521 37.83 11.39 -13.64
C GLY A 521 37.98 12.89 -13.35
N GLU A 522 38.29 13.68 -14.37
CA GLU A 522 38.36 15.16 -14.28
C GLU A 522 37.09 15.84 -14.79
N ARG A 523 35.92 15.18 -14.73
CA ARG A 523 34.60 15.72 -15.12
C ARG A 523 34.44 16.05 -16.60
N GLY A 524 35.31 15.52 -17.47
CA GLY A 524 35.25 15.76 -18.90
C GLY A 524 34.10 15.00 -19.57
N THR A 525 33.52 15.63 -20.56
CA THR A 525 32.54 15.03 -21.47
C THR A 525 33.29 14.55 -22.72
N LEU A 526 33.24 13.24 -22.98
CA LEU A 526 33.80 12.69 -24.20
C LEU A 526 32.88 13.03 -25.38
N ASP A 527 33.41 13.76 -26.38
CA ASP A 527 32.64 14.05 -27.58
C ASP A 527 32.67 12.86 -28.55
N LYS A 528 33.87 12.58 -29.09
CA LYS A 528 34.03 11.50 -30.06
C LYS A 528 35.52 11.11 -30.21
N TYR A 529 35.74 9.96 -30.83
CA TYR A 529 37.01 9.56 -31.39
C TYR A 529 37.06 9.91 -32.89
N ILE A 530 38.15 10.48 -33.34
CA ILE A 530 38.39 10.84 -34.74
C ILE A 530 39.63 10.08 -35.22
N GLY A 531 39.42 8.82 -35.63
CA GLY A 531 40.53 7.89 -35.86
C GLY A 531 41.22 7.53 -34.55
N ASP A 532 42.50 7.91 -34.40
CA ASP A 532 43.28 7.77 -33.17
C ASP A 532 43.20 9.00 -32.24
N ALA A 533 42.55 10.07 -32.69
CA ALA A 533 42.36 11.28 -31.90
C ALA A 533 41.19 11.21 -30.96
N ILE A 534 41.33 11.85 -29.80
CA ILE A 534 40.26 12.03 -28.79
C ILE A 534 39.82 13.49 -28.76
N MET A 535 38.55 13.73 -28.84
CA MET A 535 37.93 15.04 -28.59
C MET A 535 37.09 14.98 -27.31
N ALA A 536 37.36 15.88 -26.37
CA ALA A 536 36.62 16.00 -25.12
C ALA A 536 36.44 17.47 -24.73
N PHE A 537 35.43 17.78 -23.92
CA PHE A 537 35.22 19.15 -23.47
C PHE A 537 34.68 19.20 -22.03
N TRP A 538 34.77 20.37 -21.38
CA TRP A 538 34.37 20.64 -20.01
C TRP A 538 33.43 21.87 -19.95
N GLY A 539 32.53 21.89 -18.96
CA GLY A 539 31.56 22.98 -18.75
C GLY A 539 30.16 22.69 -19.31
N ALA A 540 29.96 21.52 -19.97
CA ALA A 540 28.68 21.05 -20.43
C ALA A 540 28.65 19.51 -20.47
N PRO A 541 27.49 18.85 -20.32
CA PRO A 541 26.14 19.41 -20.11
C PRO A 541 25.95 20.09 -18.75
N VAL A 542 26.73 19.71 -17.74
CA VAL A 542 26.75 20.33 -16.42
C VAL A 542 27.70 21.52 -16.43
N ALA A 543 27.22 22.69 -16.00
CA ALA A 543 28.04 23.88 -15.90
C ALA A 543 29.18 23.66 -14.89
N ASP A 544 30.38 24.06 -15.27
CA ASP A 544 31.59 23.93 -14.46
C ASP A 544 32.42 25.21 -14.53
N ALA A 545 32.49 25.94 -13.43
CA ALA A 545 33.26 27.17 -13.34
C ALA A 545 34.78 26.94 -13.45
N GLU A 546 35.24 25.70 -13.18
CA GLU A 546 36.65 25.31 -13.22
C GLU A 546 36.99 24.46 -14.48
N HIS A 547 36.20 24.58 -15.54
CA HIS A 547 36.32 23.78 -16.77
C HIS A 547 37.76 23.80 -17.37
N ALA A 548 38.45 24.96 -17.32
CA ALA A 548 39.82 25.08 -17.82
C ALA A 548 40.83 24.31 -16.93
N HIS A 549 40.67 24.38 -15.61
CA HIS A 549 41.51 23.66 -14.65
C HIS A 549 41.38 22.13 -14.82
N HIS A 550 40.13 21.64 -14.92
CA HIS A 550 39.88 20.22 -15.12
C HIS A 550 40.42 19.72 -16.45
N ALA A 551 40.31 20.51 -17.52
CA ALA A 551 40.87 20.16 -18.82
C ALA A 551 42.40 20.04 -18.78
N VAL A 552 43.11 20.97 -18.12
CA VAL A 552 44.58 20.92 -18.00
C VAL A 552 45.03 19.80 -17.07
N ARG A 553 44.30 19.53 -15.96
CA ARG A 553 44.57 18.40 -15.08
C ARG A 553 44.46 17.07 -15.83
N ALA A 554 43.38 16.91 -16.63
CA ALA A 554 43.19 15.74 -17.46
C ALA A 554 44.35 15.56 -18.42
N ALA A 555 44.80 16.61 -19.12
CA ALA A 555 45.93 16.55 -20.04
C ALA A 555 47.23 16.17 -19.36
N LEU A 556 47.53 16.74 -18.18
CA LEU A 556 48.72 16.37 -17.39
C LEU A 556 48.65 14.89 -16.92
N ALA A 557 47.48 14.44 -16.48
CA ALA A 557 47.25 13.06 -16.08
C ALA A 557 47.41 12.09 -17.27
N MET A 558 46.93 12.47 -18.46
CA MET A 558 47.12 11.67 -19.70
C MET A 558 48.57 11.52 -20.04
N GLN A 559 49.37 12.59 -19.98
CA GLN A 559 50.83 12.52 -20.23
C GLN A 559 51.56 11.69 -19.15
N ALA A 560 51.20 11.87 -17.89
CA ALA A 560 51.79 11.11 -16.78
C ALA A 560 51.47 9.59 -16.84
N ARG A 561 50.34 9.19 -17.46
CA ARG A 561 49.95 7.78 -17.64
C ARG A 561 50.73 7.06 -18.75
N LEU A 562 51.26 7.78 -19.74
CA LEU A 562 51.90 7.19 -20.90
C LEU A 562 53.12 6.26 -20.56
N PRO A 563 54.01 6.57 -19.64
CA PRO A 563 55.13 5.66 -19.31
C PRO A 563 54.65 4.29 -18.83
N GLU A 564 53.64 4.25 -17.97
CA GLU A 564 53.04 3.00 -17.47
C GLU A 564 52.31 2.25 -18.59
N LEU A 565 51.54 2.95 -19.41
CA LEU A 565 50.85 2.38 -20.55
C LEU A 565 51.88 1.80 -21.54
N ASN A 566 52.95 2.52 -21.84
CA ASN A 566 54.02 2.04 -22.73
C ASN A 566 54.76 0.81 -22.17
N ALA A 567 54.93 0.71 -20.86
CA ALA A 567 55.43 -0.50 -20.23
C ALA A 567 54.46 -1.68 -20.40
N GLU A 568 53.16 -1.45 -20.39
CA GLU A 568 52.16 -2.49 -20.68
C GLU A 568 52.18 -2.89 -22.17
N LEU A 569 52.24 -1.92 -23.08
CA LEU A 569 52.35 -2.17 -24.53
C LEU A 569 53.62 -2.96 -24.87
N ALA A 570 54.76 -2.61 -24.26
CA ALA A 570 56.03 -3.32 -24.46
C ALA A 570 55.93 -4.80 -24.03
N ARG A 571 55.24 -5.12 -22.95
CA ARG A 571 55.00 -6.51 -22.52
C ARG A 571 54.20 -7.33 -23.54
N ARG A 572 53.43 -6.68 -24.39
CA ARG A 572 52.65 -7.29 -25.48
C ARG A 572 53.38 -7.26 -26.82
N GLY A 573 54.60 -6.71 -26.86
CA GLY A 573 55.36 -6.54 -28.09
C GLY A 573 54.89 -5.40 -29.00
N TRP A 574 54.07 -4.50 -28.46
CA TRP A 574 53.49 -3.37 -29.20
C TRP A 574 54.38 -2.13 -29.09
N PRO A 575 54.33 -1.23 -30.11
CA PRO A 575 55.14 -0.03 -30.11
C PRO A 575 54.73 0.95 -29.01
N ALA A 576 55.66 1.72 -28.49
CA ALA A 576 55.40 2.80 -27.55
C ALA A 576 54.60 3.94 -28.23
N LEU A 577 53.69 4.52 -27.50
CA LEU A 577 52.88 5.66 -27.94
C LEU A 577 53.40 6.95 -27.32
N ALA A 578 53.32 8.01 -28.11
CA ALA A 578 53.47 9.38 -27.67
C ALA A 578 52.24 10.18 -28.17
N ILE A 579 51.72 11.10 -27.36
CA ILE A 579 50.58 11.89 -27.75
C ILE A 579 50.88 13.41 -27.73
N GLY A 580 50.20 14.14 -28.60
CA GLY A 580 50.10 15.60 -28.55
C GLY A 580 48.70 15.99 -28.02
N ILE A 581 48.64 17.03 -27.19
CA ILE A 581 47.37 17.52 -26.61
C ILE A 581 47.28 19.03 -26.84
N GLY A 582 46.18 19.47 -27.46
CA GLY A 582 45.85 20.89 -27.61
C GLY A 582 44.57 21.24 -26.82
N ILE A 583 44.64 22.30 -26.02
CA ILE A 583 43.48 22.77 -25.23
C ILE A 583 43.23 24.25 -25.55
N ASN A 584 41.98 24.57 -25.74
CA ASN A 584 41.57 25.96 -25.83
C ASN A 584 40.21 26.21 -25.15
N SER A 585 40.05 27.39 -24.60
CA SER A 585 38.82 27.80 -23.90
C SER A 585 38.16 29.00 -24.64
N GLY A 586 36.86 29.11 -24.47
CA GLY A 586 36.10 30.26 -25.01
C GLY A 586 34.64 29.93 -25.27
N GLN A 587 33.95 30.88 -25.92
CA GLN A 587 32.53 30.74 -26.27
C GLN A 587 32.36 29.71 -27.39
N MET A 588 31.55 28.71 -27.11
CA MET A 588 31.22 27.63 -28.05
C MET A 588 29.72 27.36 -28.04
N THR A 589 29.20 26.83 -29.13
CA THR A 589 27.84 26.26 -29.16
C THR A 589 27.91 24.80 -28.81
N VAL A 590 27.17 24.39 -27.78
CA VAL A 590 27.09 22.99 -27.30
C VAL A 590 25.66 22.52 -27.39
N GLY A 591 25.44 21.28 -27.83
CA GLY A 591 24.12 20.68 -27.94
C GLY A 591 24.11 19.49 -28.90
N ASP A 592 22.90 18.97 -29.15
CA ASP A 592 22.70 17.90 -30.11
C ASP A 592 22.74 18.46 -31.53
N MET A 593 23.72 18.03 -32.31
CA MET A 593 23.98 18.53 -33.65
C MET A 593 24.12 17.37 -34.63
N GLY A 594 23.57 17.58 -35.84
CA GLY A 594 23.61 16.57 -36.90
C GLY A 594 22.32 16.50 -37.70
N SER A 595 22.16 15.39 -38.42
CA SER A 595 20.94 15.11 -39.17
C SER A 595 19.93 14.34 -38.32
N PRO A 596 18.65 14.27 -38.69
CA PRO A 596 17.66 13.45 -37.98
C PRO A 596 18.03 11.97 -37.84
N LEU A 597 18.93 11.47 -38.72
CA LEU A 597 19.41 10.09 -38.71
C LEU A 597 20.65 9.87 -37.84
N ARG A 598 21.42 10.94 -37.58
CA ARG A 598 22.65 10.88 -36.79
C ARG A 598 22.88 12.19 -36.06
N GLN A 599 22.51 12.22 -34.81
CA GLN A 599 22.75 13.31 -33.89
C GLN A 599 23.85 12.95 -32.90
N SER A 600 24.63 13.92 -32.49
CA SER A 600 25.67 13.77 -31.47
C SER A 600 25.69 15.01 -30.60
N TYR A 601 25.81 14.82 -29.29
CA TYR A 601 26.02 15.91 -28.36
C TYR A 601 27.48 16.36 -28.50
N THR A 602 27.69 17.55 -29.05
CA THR A 602 29.02 18.02 -29.47
C THR A 602 29.14 19.54 -29.27
N VAL A 603 30.36 20.04 -29.44
CA VAL A 603 30.69 21.46 -29.39
C VAL A 603 31.18 21.96 -30.76
N MET A 604 30.77 23.23 -31.12
CA MET A 604 31.20 23.87 -32.33
C MET A 604 31.57 25.35 -32.06
N GLY A 605 32.53 25.86 -32.80
CA GLY A 605 32.97 27.25 -32.72
C GLY A 605 34.45 27.46 -33.14
N ASP A 606 34.85 28.72 -33.26
CA ASP A 606 36.26 29.03 -33.59
C ASP A 606 37.25 28.53 -32.53
N ALA A 607 36.81 28.59 -31.24
CA ALA A 607 37.61 28.06 -30.13
C ALA A 607 37.89 26.57 -30.23
N VAL A 608 36.96 25.76 -30.80
CA VAL A 608 37.12 24.31 -31.03
C VAL A 608 38.18 24.05 -32.13
N ASN A 609 38.05 24.84 -33.23
CA ASN A 609 39.01 24.73 -34.32
C ASN A 609 40.42 25.15 -33.89
N LEU A 610 40.54 26.11 -32.99
CA LEU A 610 41.82 26.53 -32.43
C LEU A 610 42.45 25.43 -31.59
N ALA A 611 41.70 24.77 -30.72
CA ALA A 611 42.23 23.65 -29.91
C ALA A 611 42.79 22.50 -30.79
N SER A 612 42.07 22.16 -31.87
CA SER A 612 42.55 21.15 -32.82
C SER A 612 43.88 21.59 -33.53
N ARG A 613 44.01 22.88 -33.83
CA ARG A 613 45.28 23.41 -34.40
C ARG A 613 46.40 23.40 -33.36
N LEU A 614 46.11 23.75 -32.11
CA LEU A 614 47.09 23.70 -31.01
C LEU A 614 47.62 22.28 -30.76
N GLU A 615 46.76 21.27 -30.94
CA GLU A 615 47.26 19.86 -30.89
C GLU A 615 48.37 19.68 -31.95
N GLY A 616 48.14 20.04 -33.21
CA GLY A 616 49.16 19.93 -34.28
C GLY A 616 50.46 20.70 -34.01
N VAL A 617 50.39 21.83 -33.29
CA VAL A 617 51.56 22.62 -32.88
C VAL A 617 52.45 21.85 -31.92
N THR A 618 51.93 20.94 -31.11
CA THR A 618 52.75 20.11 -30.20
C THR A 618 53.82 19.35 -30.92
N LYS A 619 53.56 18.87 -32.13
CA LYS A 619 54.53 18.16 -32.98
C LYS A 619 55.64 19.06 -33.42
N GLN A 620 55.35 20.33 -33.77
CA GLN A 620 56.32 21.27 -34.29
C GLN A 620 57.33 21.73 -33.24
N TYR A 621 56.89 21.82 -31.96
CA TYR A 621 57.77 22.20 -30.84
C TYR A 621 58.31 20.98 -30.05
N GLY A 622 57.87 19.76 -30.36
CA GLY A 622 58.29 18.56 -29.65
C GLY A 622 57.86 18.48 -28.20
N ILE A 623 56.72 19.07 -27.86
CA ILE A 623 56.15 19.15 -26.49
C ILE A 623 54.86 18.38 -26.39
N GLY A 624 54.46 17.98 -25.19
CA GLY A 624 53.31 17.10 -24.96
C GLY A 624 51.99 17.80 -24.95
N ILE A 625 51.91 19.01 -24.41
CA ILE A 625 50.66 19.75 -24.23
C ILE A 625 50.84 21.19 -24.68
N VAL A 626 49.89 21.72 -25.42
CA VAL A 626 49.80 23.17 -25.75
C VAL A 626 48.44 23.71 -25.37
N ILE A 627 48.40 24.83 -24.66
CA ILE A 627 47.19 25.58 -24.34
C ILE A 627 47.22 26.95 -24.96
N GLY A 628 46.04 27.45 -25.33
CA GLY A 628 45.84 28.82 -25.82
C GLY A 628 45.82 29.87 -24.70
N GLU A 629 46.03 31.11 -25.06
CA GLU A 629 46.01 32.27 -24.13
C GLU A 629 44.69 32.35 -23.35
N ALA A 630 43.54 32.13 -23.98
CA ALA A 630 42.22 32.16 -23.30
C ALA A 630 42.12 31.09 -22.22
N THR A 631 42.73 29.89 -22.42
CA THR A 631 42.80 28.85 -21.36
C THR A 631 43.70 29.31 -20.24
N ARG A 632 44.89 29.85 -20.56
CA ARG A 632 45.84 30.35 -19.56
C ARG A 632 45.21 31.39 -18.63
N ASP A 633 44.45 32.33 -19.18
CA ASP A 633 43.83 33.40 -18.40
C ASP A 633 42.80 32.86 -17.36
N LEU A 634 42.14 31.72 -17.63
CA LEU A 634 41.23 31.08 -16.74
C LEU A 634 41.92 30.21 -15.63
N LEU A 635 43.23 29.94 -15.76
CA LEU A 635 43.95 29.07 -14.81
C LEU A 635 44.38 29.76 -13.51
N GLN A 636 44.34 31.13 -13.44
CA GLN A 636 44.59 31.94 -12.23
C GLN A 636 45.88 31.53 -11.48
N ASP A 637 47.02 31.35 -12.21
CA ASP A 637 48.34 31.01 -11.70
C ASP A 637 48.41 29.70 -10.86
N ARG A 638 47.42 28.79 -10.98
CA ARG A 638 47.42 27.50 -10.28
C ARG A 638 48.41 26.47 -10.90
N PHE A 639 48.90 26.73 -12.10
CA PHE A 639 49.85 25.88 -12.82
C PHE A 639 51.12 26.64 -13.17
N LEU A 640 52.25 25.92 -13.14
CA LEU A 640 53.47 26.43 -13.71
C LEU A 640 53.37 26.30 -15.23
N LEU A 641 53.35 27.46 -15.91
CA LEU A 641 53.17 27.55 -17.35
C LEU A 641 54.45 28.08 -17.98
N ARG A 642 54.92 27.42 -19.01
CA ARG A 642 56.02 27.89 -19.89
C ARG A 642 55.42 28.48 -21.13
N GLU A 643 55.62 29.77 -21.39
CA GLU A 643 55.27 30.37 -22.68
C GLU A 643 56.12 29.77 -23.78
N ILE A 644 55.50 29.17 -24.80
CA ILE A 644 56.24 28.51 -25.87
C ILE A 644 56.58 29.48 -27.00
N ASP A 645 55.60 30.22 -27.48
CA ASP A 645 55.78 31.15 -28.60
C ASP A 645 54.55 32.12 -28.70
N CYS A 646 54.72 33.11 -29.58
CA CYS A 646 53.59 33.87 -30.12
C CYS A 646 53.41 33.47 -31.56
N ILE A 647 52.30 32.91 -31.94
CA ILE A 647 52.09 32.29 -33.25
C ILE A 647 50.87 32.88 -33.95
N ARG A 648 50.95 32.92 -35.29
CA ARG A 648 49.77 33.16 -36.14
C ARG A 648 49.44 31.85 -36.85
N VAL A 649 48.27 31.31 -36.50
CA VAL A 649 47.77 30.06 -37.10
C VAL A 649 47.07 30.33 -38.40
N LYS A 650 47.11 29.44 -39.35
CA LYS A 650 46.50 29.57 -40.68
C LYS A 650 45.01 29.91 -40.57
N GLY A 651 44.60 31.05 -41.24
CA GLY A 651 43.22 31.50 -41.26
C GLY A 651 42.81 32.40 -40.10
N ARG A 652 43.78 32.83 -39.26
CA ARG A 652 43.58 33.84 -38.22
C ARG A 652 44.61 34.94 -38.39
N GLN A 653 44.17 36.21 -38.40
CA GLN A 653 45.07 37.36 -38.55
C GLN A 653 45.70 37.76 -37.21
N GLU A 654 45.02 37.55 -36.11
CA GLU A 654 45.48 37.93 -34.78
C GLU A 654 46.49 36.93 -34.27
N PRO A 655 47.67 37.36 -33.78
CA PRO A 655 48.64 36.50 -33.13
C PRO A 655 48.10 35.94 -31.81
N LEU A 656 48.55 34.76 -31.42
CA LEU A 656 48.12 34.04 -30.24
C LEU A 656 49.37 33.58 -29.47
N ARG A 657 49.43 33.83 -28.18
CA ARG A 657 50.44 33.23 -27.31
C ARG A 657 49.99 31.83 -26.92
N ILE A 658 50.98 30.91 -26.96
CA ILE A 658 50.76 29.52 -26.60
C ILE A 658 51.67 29.14 -25.43
N TYR A 659 51.14 28.28 -24.58
CA TYR A 659 51.78 27.91 -23.33
C TYR A 659 51.79 26.37 -23.19
N GLU A 660 52.80 25.86 -22.48
CA GLU A 660 52.87 24.48 -22.02
C GLU A 660 52.63 24.44 -20.52
N PRO A 661 51.63 23.73 -20.03
CA PRO A 661 51.45 23.47 -18.62
C PRO A 661 52.42 22.36 -18.18
N LEU A 662 53.30 22.68 -17.22
CA LEU A 662 54.34 21.75 -16.74
C LEU A 662 53.83 20.92 -15.57
N THR A 663 53.32 21.58 -14.55
CA THR A 663 52.80 20.94 -13.33
C THR A 663 51.87 21.91 -12.55
N HIS A 664 51.17 21.39 -11.52
CA HIS A 664 50.45 22.26 -10.60
C HIS A 664 51.41 23.11 -9.77
N MET A 665 51.13 24.40 -9.57
CA MET A 665 52.03 25.36 -8.93
C MET A 665 52.55 24.88 -7.53
N GLU A 666 51.67 24.23 -6.76
CA GLU A 666 52.02 23.69 -5.44
C GLU A 666 53.04 22.53 -5.49
N ARG A 667 53.12 21.81 -6.62
CA ARG A 667 54.03 20.67 -6.83
C ARG A 667 55.28 21.05 -7.58
N ALA A 668 55.35 22.28 -8.11
CA ALA A 668 56.47 22.75 -8.88
C ALA A 668 57.72 22.88 -8.00
N SER A 669 58.79 22.21 -8.43
CA SER A 669 60.11 22.31 -7.79
C SER A 669 60.73 23.71 -7.98
N SER A 670 61.70 24.07 -7.15
CA SER A 670 62.46 25.30 -7.35
C SER A 670 63.24 25.34 -8.67
N GLU A 671 63.72 24.16 -9.12
CA GLU A 671 64.45 24.01 -10.37
C GLU A 671 63.52 24.22 -11.57
N GLU A 672 62.32 23.66 -11.55
CA GLU A 672 61.30 23.86 -12.63
C GLU A 672 60.90 25.32 -12.73
N ARG A 673 60.67 25.99 -11.59
CA ARG A 673 60.33 27.41 -11.54
C ARG A 673 61.46 28.28 -12.09
N GLN A 674 62.72 27.97 -11.73
CA GLN A 674 63.88 28.70 -12.20
C GLN A 674 64.06 28.50 -13.72
N LEU A 675 63.96 27.26 -14.21
CA LEU A 675 64.03 26.96 -15.65
C LEU A 675 62.95 27.69 -16.46
N CYS A 676 61.70 27.80 -15.89
CA CYS A 676 60.65 28.54 -16.51
C CYS A 676 60.91 30.07 -16.56
N ALA A 677 61.51 30.61 -15.50
CA ALA A 677 61.94 32.03 -15.45
C ALA A 677 63.06 32.29 -16.46
N ASP A 678 64.11 31.48 -16.50
CA ASP A 678 65.25 31.58 -17.45
C ASP A 678 64.74 31.46 -18.90
N TRP A 679 63.72 30.60 -19.14
CA TRP A 679 63.08 30.50 -20.44
C TRP A 679 62.29 31.75 -20.83
N HIS A 680 61.57 32.40 -19.93
CA HIS A 680 60.92 33.65 -20.19
C HIS A 680 61.90 34.80 -20.47
N ASP A 681 63.02 34.85 -19.75
CA ASP A 681 64.13 35.78 -20.00
C ASP A 681 64.77 35.56 -21.39
N PHE A 682 64.89 34.29 -21.77
CA PHE A 682 65.32 33.92 -23.12
C PHE A 682 64.35 34.47 -24.18
N LEU A 683 63.04 34.23 -24.03
CA LEU A 683 62.03 34.70 -24.98
C LEU A 683 62.00 36.27 -25.05
N ALA A 684 62.23 36.91 -23.94
CA ALA A 684 62.30 38.39 -23.90
C ALA A 684 63.51 38.87 -24.71
N SER A 685 64.70 38.29 -24.55
CA SER A 685 65.89 38.62 -25.30
C SER A 685 65.74 38.29 -26.80
N TYR A 686 65.07 37.17 -27.13
CA TYR A 686 64.74 36.75 -28.49
C TYR A 686 63.82 37.71 -29.20
N ARG A 687 62.76 38.20 -28.56
CA ARG A 687 61.80 39.17 -29.12
C ARG A 687 62.41 40.55 -29.27
N GLN A 688 63.40 40.88 -28.40
CA GLN A 688 64.14 42.14 -28.49
C GLN A 688 65.25 42.08 -29.54
N GLN A 689 65.35 40.99 -30.31
CA GLN A 689 66.37 40.78 -31.34
C GLN A 689 67.82 40.73 -30.78
N GLN A 690 67.98 40.43 -29.48
CA GLN A 690 69.27 40.32 -28.80
C GLN A 690 69.83 38.88 -29.05
N TRP A 691 70.19 38.57 -30.30
CA TRP A 691 70.49 37.23 -30.79
C TRP A 691 71.59 36.53 -30.03
N GLU A 692 72.70 37.22 -29.69
CA GLU A 692 73.84 36.64 -28.98
C GLU A 692 73.48 36.32 -27.55
N GLU A 693 72.78 37.23 -26.88
CA GLU A 693 72.27 36.98 -25.50
C GLU A 693 71.22 35.84 -25.48
N ALA A 694 70.33 35.85 -26.43
CA ALA A 694 69.33 34.78 -26.58
C ALA A 694 70.00 33.42 -26.84
N ARG A 695 71.05 33.37 -27.66
CA ARG A 695 71.86 32.16 -27.94
C ARG A 695 72.58 31.64 -26.69
N LYS A 696 73.17 32.53 -25.93
CA LYS A 696 73.81 32.20 -24.65
C LYS A 696 72.87 31.62 -23.63
N ARG A 697 71.70 32.27 -23.44
CA ARG A 697 70.63 31.80 -22.52
C ARG A 697 70.09 30.46 -22.94
N LEU A 698 69.81 30.25 -24.23
CA LEU A 698 69.28 28.97 -24.74
C LEU A 698 70.33 27.85 -24.55
N ALA A 699 71.64 28.14 -24.79
CA ALA A 699 72.71 27.17 -24.56
C ALA A 699 72.86 26.76 -23.07
N ALA A 700 72.61 27.70 -22.11
CA ALA A 700 72.65 27.39 -20.69
C ALA A 700 71.56 26.46 -20.24
N MET A 701 70.43 26.42 -20.93
CA MET A 701 69.29 25.51 -20.66
C MET A 701 69.37 24.20 -21.46
N ALA A 702 70.44 24.00 -22.31
CA ALA A 702 70.56 22.77 -23.06
C ALA A 702 70.61 21.53 -22.15
N GLY A 703 69.84 20.48 -22.50
CA GLY A 703 69.67 19.26 -21.66
C GLY A 703 68.59 19.33 -20.58
N GLN A 704 68.00 20.51 -20.33
CA GLN A 704 66.88 20.67 -19.42
C GLN A 704 65.58 20.96 -20.20
N LEU A 705 65.67 21.33 -21.47
CA LEU A 705 64.50 21.60 -22.34
C LEU A 705 64.19 20.37 -23.22
N PRO A 706 62.94 20.19 -23.65
CA PRO A 706 62.60 19.23 -24.69
C PRO A 706 63.44 19.44 -25.96
N ASP A 707 64.01 18.35 -26.52
CA ASP A 707 64.89 18.43 -27.68
C ASP A 707 64.25 19.15 -28.88
N GLY A 708 62.98 18.90 -29.15
CA GLY A 708 62.26 19.57 -30.26
C GLY A 708 62.14 21.07 -30.08
N LEU A 709 61.88 21.51 -28.85
CA LEU A 709 61.81 22.93 -28.51
C LEU A 709 63.17 23.60 -28.64
N LEU A 710 64.24 22.96 -28.13
CA LEU A 710 65.61 23.44 -28.20
C LEU A 710 66.05 23.55 -29.64
N GLN A 711 65.95 22.52 -30.46
CA GLN A 711 66.34 22.48 -31.86
C GLN A 711 65.61 23.51 -32.70
N ARG A 712 64.31 23.73 -32.46
CA ARG A 712 63.52 24.72 -33.19
C ARG A 712 64.04 26.15 -32.96
N TYR A 713 64.32 26.51 -31.72
CA TYR A 713 64.83 27.84 -31.40
C TYR A 713 66.30 28.02 -31.81
N GLN A 714 67.11 26.96 -31.71
CA GLN A 714 68.49 26.96 -32.28
C GLN A 714 68.50 27.22 -33.79
N HIS A 715 67.58 26.54 -34.50
CA HIS A 715 67.45 26.74 -35.95
C HIS A 715 67.03 28.18 -36.30
N ARG A 716 66.03 28.70 -35.59
CA ARG A 716 65.56 30.11 -35.78
C ARG A 716 66.64 31.15 -35.46
N LEU A 717 67.39 30.98 -34.36
CA LEU A 717 68.47 31.85 -34.01
C LEU A 717 69.59 31.82 -35.06
N ALA A 718 69.90 30.69 -35.65
CA ALA A 718 70.83 30.58 -36.73
C ALA A 718 70.31 31.30 -38.00
N GLN A 719 69.01 31.15 -38.31
CA GLN A 719 68.38 31.78 -39.46
C GLN A 719 68.32 33.29 -39.29
N TYR A 720 67.92 33.81 -38.12
CA TYR A 720 67.80 35.23 -37.85
C TYR A 720 69.13 35.94 -37.64
N ALA A 721 70.20 35.19 -37.25
CA ALA A 721 71.52 35.71 -37.24
C ALA A 721 72.07 35.93 -38.69
N ALA A 722 71.62 35.05 -39.63
CA ALA A 722 72.00 35.17 -41.06
C ALA A 722 71.15 36.17 -41.83
N THR A 723 69.88 36.23 -41.52
CA THR A 723 68.86 37.09 -42.15
C THR A 723 67.99 37.71 -41.08
N PRO A 724 68.35 38.83 -40.44
CA PRO A 724 67.61 39.43 -39.39
C PRO A 724 66.25 39.89 -39.90
N PRO A 725 65.17 39.70 -39.06
CA PRO A 725 63.84 40.29 -39.36
C PRO A 725 63.89 41.80 -39.33
N ALA A 726 62.86 42.47 -39.86
CA ALA A 726 62.74 43.92 -39.84
C ALA A 726 62.75 44.49 -38.40
N GLU A 727 63.15 45.77 -38.26
CA GLU A 727 63.19 46.40 -36.91
C GLU A 727 61.83 46.44 -36.20
N ASP A 728 60.71 46.45 -36.94
CA ASP A 728 59.36 46.46 -36.50
C ASP A 728 58.74 45.06 -36.35
N TRP A 729 59.61 43.99 -36.33
CA TRP A 729 59.14 42.64 -36.14
C TRP A 729 58.43 42.45 -34.80
N ASP A 730 57.20 41.98 -34.90
CA ASP A 730 56.29 41.80 -33.76
C ASP A 730 56.59 40.57 -32.84
N GLY A 731 57.67 39.82 -33.18
CA GLY A 731 58.03 38.60 -32.45
C GLY A 731 57.12 37.40 -32.74
N VAL A 732 56.24 37.52 -33.73
CA VAL A 732 55.24 36.47 -34.09
C VAL A 732 55.82 35.49 -35.10
N THR A 733 55.49 34.27 -34.93
CA THR A 733 55.82 33.18 -35.84
C THR A 733 54.64 32.81 -36.72
N ASP A 734 54.74 32.96 -38.03
CA ASP A 734 53.75 32.48 -38.97
C ASP A 734 53.90 30.98 -39.18
N LEU A 735 52.85 30.22 -38.81
CA LEU A 735 52.82 28.77 -39.05
C LEU A 735 52.15 28.50 -40.41
N ALA A 736 52.97 28.34 -41.47
CA ALA A 736 52.50 28.16 -42.83
C ALA A 736 51.97 26.79 -43.18
N GLU A 737 52.24 25.75 -42.36
CA GLU A 737 51.87 24.33 -42.57
C GLU A 737 51.04 23.80 -41.42
N LYS A 738 50.17 22.78 -41.77
CA LYS A 738 49.40 22.03 -40.81
C LYS A 738 50.26 21.16 -39.92
#